data_04b5fbf0f0c0116003d36a9b6b6b77b6
#
_entry.id   04b5fbf0f0c0116003d36a9b6b6b77b6
#
_cell.length_a   1.000
_cell.length_b   1.000
_cell.length_c   1.000
_cell.angle_alpha   90.00
_cell.angle_beta   90.00
_cell.angle_gamma   90.00
#
_symmetry.space_group_name_H-M   'P 1'
#
loop_
_entity.id
_entity.type
_entity.pdbx_description
1 polymer ?
#
loop_
_entity_poly.entity_id
_entity_poly.type
_entity_poly.pdbx_seq_one_letter_code
_entity_poly.pdbx_strand_id
1 'polypeptide(L)'
;MRVFITDLGSSFSTELARNCQDAGLEVVGTAVRGGKSEMMTLKRQLQSHPGSDVAGAVKEPVALQTDATSWRRLVQQADVVVVTSLTADQKLAMEILKVFEKGKPSNGDDEANEDEGGETVKRFIAVSSVLSWSKNAPFAASGAGSSHVEDDFKSRRPARKYAELKTTETQILSAHRAGELETCVVGAGLIYGGAQSQLQLIFREAWLHPNRPLLVPSLATQAQPTSQGRNLLPMISLYDLALLVFRVAASPSPPPKKYLLAVDKVSGSTTLCDVCLGVSTLLASGHLRDREDSDKTTDAEADALLLDEEEELVTPLQLHLRFDTSAGAMHTLVAPEEWRHYSRGLLGNLAFFVDDFIQALDLRPLRTIVLGAPRAGKTLLGQKLAKDYYLPYLTPTTLLQELFAPENDVMTPPTASQPDPPSDEGQQEIDSDAVQTSKPVNEVLGATETQKLRVELQQWAPTAGSSENVTQLPQNALVALLRWKLRSAACRNQGYVLDGLPISAPQAEQIFVQEPIVDNVNEGGPSEEANGEENAGGEPATPAVDVEAMLASLKPRRQVEVPNRVIVLQAPRAMLEIRAQALSEAEAERSENTQEAFARRFDEFEGTIEALEAFFEKPRAHVDVTAVNGVEVLELTLRDEHGYRDESSFATPIQRYMEQGGRAPRNFHPTQAELREQHRVAEMQAREAEIRAAQLTREQDAQDEAAQQQKLARERARLELLHREETELLETRAKPLRTYLMDTVLPALTEGMLEVVKVQPTDPIDYLAEFLFRKGQELEANIKEA
;
A
#
# COMPACT_ATOMS: atom_id res chain seq x y z
N MET A 1 -8.44 32.09 -15.79
CA MET A 1 -7.49 31.02 -16.21
C MET A 1 -7.99 29.71 -15.67
N ARG A 2 -8.10 28.71 -16.54
CA ARG A 2 -8.59 27.37 -16.20
C ARG A 2 -7.45 26.37 -16.17
N VAL A 3 -7.30 25.65 -15.06
CA VAL A 3 -6.24 24.66 -14.84
C VAL A 3 -6.83 23.25 -14.85
N PHE A 4 -6.35 22.41 -15.77
CA PHE A 4 -6.71 20.99 -15.80
C PHE A 4 -5.67 20.17 -15.02
N ILE A 5 -6.12 19.37 -14.05
CA ILE A 5 -5.28 18.55 -13.19
C ILE A 5 -5.65 17.07 -13.39
N THR A 6 -4.67 16.22 -13.66
CA THR A 6 -4.88 14.77 -13.68
C THR A 6 -4.99 14.22 -12.24
N ASP A 7 -5.84 13.20 -12.06
CA ASP A 7 -6.02 12.48 -10.79
C ASP A 7 -6.29 13.38 -9.57
N LEU A 8 -7.40 14.11 -9.58
CA LEU A 8 -7.83 14.98 -8.48
C LEU A 8 -8.01 14.25 -7.13
N GLY A 9 -8.05 12.92 -7.12
CA GLY A 9 -8.16 12.11 -5.91
C GLY A 9 -6.85 11.91 -5.14
N SER A 10 -5.70 12.29 -5.71
CA SER A 10 -4.42 12.17 -5.01
C SER A 10 -4.20 13.30 -3.99
N SER A 11 -3.45 13.04 -2.91
CA SER A 11 -3.12 14.04 -1.89
C SER A 11 -2.39 15.25 -2.49
N PHE A 12 -1.47 14.99 -3.42
CA PHE A 12 -0.73 16.03 -4.13
C PHE A 12 -1.67 16.92 -4.98
N SER A 13 -2.56 16.30 -5.76
CA SER A 13 -3.50 17.04 -6.62
C SER A 13 -4.51 17.84 -5.80
N THR A 14 -4.92 17.32 -4.65
CA THR A 14 -5.83 18.01 -3.72
C THR A 14 -5.19 19.28 -3.17
N GLU A 15 -3.93 19.23 -2.75
CA GLU A 15 -3.19 20.42 -2.29
C GLU A 15 -2.93 21.42 -3.43
N LEU A 16 -2.57 20.91 -4.62
CA LEU A 16 -2.39 21.74 -5.80
C LEU A 16 -3.70 22.45 -6.19
N ALA A 17 -4.82 21.72 -6.19
CA ALA A 17 -6.14 22.26 -6.50
C ALA A 17 -6.52 23.36 -5.50
N ARG A 18 -6.23 23.16 -4.20
CA ARG A 18 -6.46 24.16 -3.15
C ARG A 18 -5.65 25.42 -3.45
N ASN A 19 -4.34 25.31 -3.70
CA ASN A 19 -3.49 26.45 -4.01
C ASN A 19 -3.99 27.23 -5.24
N CYS A 20 -4.47 26.53 -6.27
CA CYS A 20 -5.06 27.16 -7.46
C CYS A 20 -6.37 27.89 -7.14
N GLN A 21 -7.24 27.28 -6.35
CA GLN A 21 -8.53 27.87 -5.97
C GLN A 21 -8.37 29.09 -5.05
N ASP A 22 -7.46 29.01 -4.09
CA ASP A 22 -7.12 30.13 -3.20
C ASP A 22 -6.61 31.37 -3.98
N ALA A 23 -5.98 31.12 -5.13
CA ALA A 23 -5.57 32.16 -6.07
C ALA A 23 -6.67 32.58 -7.07
N GLY A 24 -7.88 32.06 -6.96
CA GLY A 24 -9.01 32.38 -7.83
C GLY A 24 -8.96 31.73 -9.22
N LEU A 25 -8.18 30.65 -9.40
CA LEU A 25 -8.13 29.89 -10.64
C LEU A 25 -9.23 28.83 -10.69
N GLU A 26 -9.84 28.64 -11.85
CA GLU A 26 -10.83 27.58 -12.06
C GLU A 26 -10.12 26.23 -12.24
N VAL A 27 -10.45 25.26 -11.39
CA VAL A 27 -9.87 23.92 -11.43
C VAL A 27 -10.83 22.92 -12.04
N VAL A 28 -10.35 22.18 -13.03
CA VAL A 28 -11.04 21.04 -13.66
C VAL A 28 -10.08 19.86 -13.74
N GLY A 29 -10.57 18.64 -13.89
CA GLY A 29 -9.64 17.51 -14.02
C GLY A 29 -10.29 16.15 -14.09
N THR A 30 -9.48 15.12 -13.85
CA THR A 30 -9.91 13.73 -13.86
C THR A 30 -9.75 13.05 -12.52
N ALA A 31 -10.48 11.94 -12.33
CA ALA A 31 -10.29 11.00 -11.23
C ALA A 31 -9.99 9.60 -11.82
N VAL A 32 -9.03 8.88 -11.23
CA VAL A 32 -8.62 7.53 -11.67
C VAL A 32 -9.67 6.51 -11.28
N ARG A 33 -10.13 6.57 -10.03
CA ARG A 33 -11.18 5.71 -9.46
C ARG A 33 -12.23 6.61 -8.84
N GLY A 34 -13.47 6.20 -8.88
CA GLY A 34 -14.49 6.95 -8.19
C GLY A 34 -15.83 6.26 -8.29
N GLY A 35 -16.31 5.77 -7.15
CA GLY A 35 -17.73 5.53 -6.96
C GLY A 35 -18.50 6.85 -7.08
N LYS A 36 -19.80 6.77 -7.29
CA LYS A 36 -20.66 7.97 -7.37
C LYS A 36 -20.48 8.91 -6.16
N SER A 37 -20.18 8.35 -4.97
CA SER A 37 -19.96 9.10 -3.74
C SER A 37 -18.68 9.92 -3.76
N GLU A 38 -17.55 9.34 -4.19
CA GLU A 38 -16.25 10.03 -4.28
C GLU A 38 -16.28 11.15 -5.33
N MET A 39 -16.85 10.85 -6.49
CA MET A 39 -17.05 11.86 -7.55
C MET A 39 -17.91 13.02 -7.06
N MET A 40 -18.96 12.76 -6.27
CA MET A 40 -19.78 13.81 -5.67
C MET A 40 -19.00 14.62 -4.64
N THR A 41 -18.15 13.98 -3.85
CA THR A 41 -17.30 14.65 -2.85
C THR A 41 -16.29 15.57 -3.53
N LEU A 42 -15.57 15.08 -4.54
CA LEU A 42 -14.64 15.89 -5.33
C LEU A 42 -15.34 17.07 -6.02
N LYS A 43 -16.50 16.83 -6.65
CA LYS A 43 -17.31 17.91 -7.24
C LYS A 43 -17.72 18.96 -6.20
N ARG A 44 -18.13 18.54 -5.02
CA ARG A 44 -18.53 19.44 -3.91
C ARG A 44 -17.32 20.25 -3.42
N GLN A 45 -16.18 19.62 -3.24
CA GLN A 45 -14.95 20.32 -2.84
C GLN A 45 -14.55 21.40 -3.84
N LEU A 46 -14.61 21.12 -5.14
CA LEU A 46 -14.28 22.08 -6.18
C LEU A 46 -15.33 23.21 -6.32
N GLN A 47 -16.59 22.95 -5.97
CA GLN A 47 -17.70 23.91 -6.09
C GLN A 47 -17.92 24.74 -4.81
N SER A 48 -17.40 24.30 -3.66
CA SER A 48 -17.61 25.00 -2.36
C SER A 48 -16.70 26.21 -2.15
N HIS A 49 -15.79 26.48 -3.07
CA HIS A 49 -14.86 27.62 -2.94
C HIS A 49 -15.56 28.95 -3.34
N PRO A 50 -15.29 30.07 -2.64
CA PRO A 50 -15.95 31.38 -2.87
C PRO A 50 -15.79 31.96 -4.27
N GLY A 51 -14.98 31.38 -5.18
CA GLY A 51 -14.79 31.80 -6.56
C GLY A 51 -15.59 31.02 -7.60
N SER A 52 -16.40 30.02 -7.20
CA SER A 52 -17.10 29.12 -8.13
C SER A 52 -18.38 29.69 -8.77
N ASP A 53 -18.89 30.85 -8.32
CA ASP A 53 -20.13 31.46 -8.79
C ASP A 53 -19.95 32.38 -10.04
N VAL A 54 -18.82 32.26 -10.73
CA VAL A 54 -18.55 33.06 -11.94
C VAL A 54 -19.42 32.54 -13.10
N ALA A 55 -20.12 33.46 -13.76
CA ALA A 55 -20.90 33.16 -14.95
C ALA A 55 -20.01 32.52 -16.04
N GLY A 56 -20.15 31.21 -16.26
CA GLY A 56 -19.31 30.45 -17.18
C GLY A 56 -18.61 29.25 -16.55
N ALA A 57 -18.79 29.00 -15.23
CA ALA A 57 -18.25 27.84 -14.53
C ALA A 57 -18.69 26.52 -15.20
N VAL A 58 -17.76 25.56 -15.30
CA VAL A 58 -18.01 24.25 -15.91
C VAL A 58 -19.02 23.47 -15.08
N LYS A 59 -20.13 23.05 -15.68
CA LYS A 59 -21.17 22.25 -14.97
C LYS A 59 -20.65 20.92 -14.43
N GLU A 60 -19.67 20.32 -15.09
CA GLU A 60 -19.04 19.07 -14.70
C GLU A 60 -17.51 19.24 -14.69
N PRO A 61 -16.92 19.72 -13.57
CA PRO A 61 -15.49 19.99 -13.48
C PRO A 61 -14.64 18.73 -13.38
N VAL A 62 -15.22 17.56 -13.08
CA VAL A 62 -14.50 16.29 -12.91
C VAL A 62 -15.01 15.24 -13.86
N ALA A 63 -14.11 14.59 -14.60
CA ALA A 63 -14.38 13.46 -15.47
C ALA A 63 -13.67 12.21 -14.96
N LEU A 64 -14.16 11.02 -15.29
CA LEU A 64 -13.40 9.78 -15.08
C LEU A 64 -12.32 9.65 -16.15
N GLN A 65 -11.14 9.14 -15.80
CA GLN A 65 -10.07 8.88 -16.79
C GLN A 65 -10.50 7.88 -17.87
N THR A 66 -11.42 6.97 -17.55
CA THR A 66 -12.01 6.02 -18.49
C THR A 66 -12.96 6.66 -19.51
N ASP A 67 -13.51 7.86 -19.21
CA ASP A 67 -14.36 8.62 -20.14
C ASP A 67 -13.55 9.61 -20.99
N ALA A 68 -13.00 9.07 -22.08
CA ALA A 68 -12.16 9.85 -22.99
C ALA A 68 -12.86 11.06 -23.61
N THR A 69 -14.18 11.02 -23.77
CA THR A 69 -14.95 12.12 -24.39
C THR A 69 -15.02 13.31 -23.43
N SER A 70 -15.35 13.06 -22.18
CA SER A 70 -15.50 14.11 -21.18
C SER A 70 -14.16 14.78 -20.84
N TRP A 71 -13.10 14.01 -20.56
CA TRP A 71 -11.83 14.64 -20.20
C TRP A 71 -11.15 15.36 -21.37
N ARG A 72 -11.29 14.88 -22.63
CA ARG A 72 -10.78 15.58 -23.81
C ARG A 72 -11.39 16.96 -23.96
N ARG A 73 -12.70 17.09 -23.71
CA ARG A 73 -13.38 18.41 -23.74
C ARG A 73 -12.82 19.35 -22.66
N LEU A 74 -12.58 18.83 -21.44
CA LEU A 74 -11.98 19.62 -20.34
C LEU A 74 -10.59 20.11 -20.70
N VAL A 75 -9.74 19.23 -21.27
CA VAL A 75 -8.37 19.56 -21.71
C VAL A 75 -8.38 20.64 -22.78
N GLN A 76 -9.30 20.57 -23.79
CA GLN A 76 -9.39 21.56 -24.86
C GLN A 76 -9.79 22.96 -24.37
N GLN A 77 -10.52 23.02 -23.26
CA GLN A 77 -10.98 24.25 -22.62
C GLN A 77 -10.01 24.81 -21.59
N ALA A 78 -8.94 24.09 -21.26
CA ALA A 78 -7.95 24.52 -20.28
C ALA A 78 -6.90 25.47 -20.89
N ASP A 79 -6.44 26.41 -20.07
CA ASP A 79 -5.30 27.29 -20.39
C ASP A 79 -3.99 26.60 -19.93
N VAL A 80 -4.05 25.91 -18.80
CA VAL A 80 -2.93 25.18 -18.22
C VAL A 80 -3.32 23.72 -17.97
N VAL A 81 -2.45 22.81 -18.32
CA VAL A 81 -2.60 21.38 -18.06
C VAL A 81 -1.48 20.93 -17.13
N VAL A 82 -1.84 20.27 -16.01
CA VAL A 82 -0.89 19.66 -15.07
C VAL A 82 -1.09 18.15 -15.05
N VAL A 83 -0.08 17.42 -15.51
CA VAL A 83 0.02 15.97 -15.34
C VAL A 83 0.73 15.71 -14.01
N THR A 84 0.01 15.20 -13.03
CA THR A 84 0.46 15.12 -11.63
C THR A 84 1.41 13.96 -11.34
N SER A 85 1.43 12.93 -12.18
CA SER A 85 2.38 11.82 -12.08
C SER A 85 2.66 11.22 -13.46
N LEU A 86 3.81 11.56 -14.01
CA LEU A 86 4.25 10.98 -15.28
C LEU A 86 4.66 9.51 -15.14
N THR A 87 5.03 9.08 -13.93
CA THR A 87 5.40 7.69 -13.64
C THR A 87 4.19 6.75 -13.65
N ALA A 88 2.99 7.24 -13.34
CA ALA A 88 1.80 6.43 -13.23
C ALA A 88 1.21 6.06 -14.61
N ASP A 89 1.09 7.03 -15.51
CA ASP A 89 0.54 6.79 -16.86
C ASP A 89 1.14 7.72 -17.92
N GLN A 90 2.20 7.23 -18.55
CA GLN A 90 2.91 7.97 -19.62
C GLN A 90 2.09 8.06 -20.90
N LYS A 91 1.27 7.04 -21.20
CA LYS A 91 0.45 7.01 -22.42
C LYS A 91 -0.66 8.05 -22.35
N LEU A 92 -1.35 8.11 -21.21
CA LEU A 92 -2.38 9.13 -20.99
C LEU A 92 -1.80 10.53 -21.05
N ALA A 93 -0.61 10.77 -20.46
CA ALA A 93 0.06 12.05 -20.53
C ALA A 93 0.33 12.51 -21.97
N MET A 94 0.78 11.60 -22.83
CA MET A 94 1.03 11.87 -24.24
C MET A 94 -0.27 12.08 -25.05
N GLU A 95 -1.34 11.38 -24.70
CA GLU A 95 -2.67 11.62 -25.30
C GLU A 95 -3.22 13.01 -24.93
N ILE A 96 -3.10 13.38 -23.65
CA ILE A 96 -3.51 14.69 -23.16
C ILE A 96 -2.72 15.79 -23.87
N LEU A 97 -1.40 15.64 -24.00
CA LEU A 97 -0.57 16.60 -24.72
C LEU A 97 -1.05 16.80 -26.17
N LYS A 98 -1.28 15.70 -26.90
CA LYS A 98 -1.78 15.76 -28.29
C LYS A 98 -3.14 16.42 -28.41
N VAL A 99 -4.06 16.23 -27.45
CA VAL A 99 -5.37 16.87 -27.42
C VAL A 99 -5.23 18.35 -27.11
N PHE A 100 -4.34 18.71 -26.20
CA PHE A 100 -4.07 20.07 -25.78
C PHE A 100 -3.41 20.90 -26.88
N GLU A 101 -2.49 20.31 -27.66
CA GLU A 101 -1.85 20.93 -28.82
C GLU A 101 -2.85 21.30 -29.92
N LYS A 102 -3.84 20.43 -30.21
CA LYS A 102 -4.81 20.64 -31.30
C LYS A 102 -5.78 21.81 -31.09
N GLY A 103 -5.92 22.31 -29.84
CA GLY A 103 -6.76 23.46 -29.53
C GLY A 103 -8.26 23.22 -29.67
N LYS A 104 -9.06 24.28 -29.56
CA LYS A 104 -10.50 24.28 -29.77
C LYS A 104 -10.82 23.77 -31.16
N PRO A 105 -11.81 22.85 -31.34
CA PRO A 105 -12.37 22.62 -32.67
C PRO A 105 -12.95 23.93 -33.12
N SER A 106 -12.52 24.43 -34.28
CA SER A 106 -13.20 25.50 -34.94
C SER A 106 -14.60 25.01 -35.32
N ASN A 107 -15.60 25.31 -34.53
CA ASN A 107 -16.99 25.23 -34.99
C ASN A 107 -17.11 26.26 -36.12
N GLY A 108 -17.11 25.76 -37.34
CA GLY A 108 -17.40 26.58 -38.49
C GLY A 108 -18.85 27.01 -38.44
N ASP A 109 -19.18 28.09 -37.81
CA ASP A 109 -20.42 28.89 -37.95
C ASP A 109 -20.46 30.11 -36.99
N ASP A 110 -19.33 30.74 -36.67
CA ASP A 110 -19.31 32.05 -36.06
C ASP A 110 -18.26 32.94 -36.76
N GLU A 111 -18.62 33.43 -37.95
CA GLU A 111 -18.08 34.68 -38.47
C GLU A 111 -18.67 35.83 -37.63
N ALA A 112 -17.90 36.41 -36.75
CA ALA A 112 -17.88 37.80 -36.30
C ALA A 112 -17.35 37.89 -34.85
N ASN A 113 -16.15 38.32 -34.76
CA ASN A 113 -15.54 39.29 -33.85
C ASN A 113 -14.06 38.90 -33.60
N GLU A 114 -13.25 39.20 -34.59
CA GLU A 114 -11.84 39.50 -34.41
C GLU A 114 -11.76 40.88 -33.75
N ASP A 115 -11.86 40.95 -32.43
CA ASP A 115 -11.37 42.11 -31.69
C ASP A 115 -11.03 41.70 -30.24
N GLU A 116 -9.75 41.92 -29.87
CA GLU A 116 -9.21 42.06 -28.52
C GLU A 116 -9.24 40.85 -27.57
N GLY A 117 -8.85 39.67 -28.00
CA GLY A 117 -8.47 38.60 -27.13
C GLY A 117 -7.02 38.20 -27.39
N GLY A 118 -6.05 38.74 -26.66
CA GLY A 118 -4.66 38.31 -26.76
C GLY A 118 -4.59 36.78 -26.62
N GLU A 119 -3.91 36.12 -27.57
CA GLU A 119 -3.68 34.66 -27.54
C GLU A 119 -3.11 34.26 -26.19
N THR A 120 -3.94 33.62 -25.38
CA THR A 120 -3.48 33.09 -24.09
C THR A 120 -2.52 31.93 -24.35
N VAL A 121 -1.24 32.11 -24.00
CA VAL A 121 -0.20 31.10 -24.15
C VAL A 121 -0.59 29.85 -23.33
N LYS A 122 -0.69 28.72 -24.01
CA LYS A 122 -1.00 27.44 -23.39
C LYS A 122 0.20 26.91 -22.62
N ARG A 123 -0.01 26.33 -21.42
CA ARG A 123 1.06 25.77 -20.63
C ARG A 123 0.80 24.32 -20.24
N PHE A 124 1.78 23.46 -20.51
CA PHE A 124 1.74 22.03 -20.17
C PHE A 124 2.84 21.71 -19.15
N ILE A 125 2.45 21.29 -17.94
CA ILE A 125 3.35 20.96 -16.85
C ILE A 125 3.23 19.47 -16.58
N ALA A 126 4.36 18.77 -16.58
CA ALA A 126 4.42 17.34 -16.21
C ALA A 126 5.27 17.13 -14.98
N VAL A 127 4.67 16.60 -13.92
CA VAL A 127 5.41 16.18 -12.73
C VAL A 127 5.97 14.78 -12.99
N SER A 128 7.29 14.74 -13.12
CA SER A 128 8.09 13.53 -13.30
C SER A 128 8.84 13.19 -12.02
N SER A 129 9.70 12.19 -12.06
CA SER A 129 10.48 11.73 -10.90
C SER A 129 11.96 11.71 -11.18
N VAL A 130 12.77 11.94 -10.15
CA VAL A 130 14.24 11.72 -10.16
C VAL A 130 14.63 10.26 -10.45
N LEU A 131 13.68 9.34 -10.54
CA LEU A 131 13.89 7.96 -11.01
C LEU A 131 14.47 7.91 -12.43
N SER A 132 14.26 8.96 -13.24
CA SER A 132 14.93 9.11 -14.56
C SER A 132 16.45 9.31 -14.47
N TRP A 133 16.99 9.55 -13.24
CA TRP A 133 18.42 9.67 -12.94
C TRP A 133 19.00 8.42 -12.26
N SER A 134 18.26 7.39 -12.03
CA SER A 134 18.55 6.25 -11.15
C SER A 134 19.86 5.50 -11.42
N LYS A 135 20.47 5.62 -12.61
CA LYS A 135 21.80 5.08 -12.94
C LYS A 135 22.86 6.15 -13.17
N ASN A 136 22.64 7.38 -12.74
CA ASN A 136 23.72 8.34 -12.68
C ASN A 136 24.76 7.86 -11.66
N ALA A 137 26.03 8.21 -11.88
CA ALA A 137 27.10 7.74 -11.02
C ALA A 137 26.82 8.06 -9.56
N PRO A 138 26.91 7.06 -8.66
CA PRO A 138 26.79 7.33 -7.24
C PRO A 138 27.90 8.27 -6.80
N PHE A 139 27.61 9.09 -5.78
CA PHE A 139 28.57 9.95 -5.15
C PHE A 139 29.82 9.14 -4.73
N ALA A 140 31.00 9.48 -5.23
CA ALA A 140 32.22 8.84 -4.77
C ALA A 140 32.52 9.30 -3.33
N ALA A 141 32.69 8.35 -2.43
CA ALA A 141 32.99 8.60 -1.00
C ALA A 141 34.31 9.37 -0.74
N SER A 142 35.10 9.62 -1.79
CA SER A 142 36.38 10.32 -1.74
C SER A 142 36.26 11.83 -1.97
N GLY A 143 35.49 12.53 -1.17
CA GLY A 143 35.63 13.97 -0.90
C GLY A 143 35.45 15.00 -2.02
N ALA A 144 35.45 14.63 -3.28
CA ALA A 144 35.31 15.53 -4.43
C ALA A 144 34.16 15.08 -5.37
N GLY A 145 33.09 14.56 -4.79
CA GLY A 145 31.95 14.06 -5.56
C GLY A 145 31.10 15.20 -6.08
N SER A 146 30.92 15.27 -7.38
CA SER A 146 30.03 16.22 -8.02
C SER A 146 28.57 15.90 -7.67
N SER A 147 27.90 16.82 -6.98
CA SER A 147 26.43 16.84 -6.94
C SER A 147 25.90 17.11 -8.34
N HIS A 148 24.77 16.46 -8.69
CA HIS A 148 24.09 16.76 -9.94
C HIS A 148 23.37 18.09 -9.84
N VAL A 149 23.42 18.87 -10.91
CA VAL A 149 22.70 20.14 -11.01
C VAL A 149 21.54 20.01 -12.02
N GLU A 150 20.60 20.92 -11.94
CA GLU A 150 19.42 20.94 -12.80
C GLU A 150 19.77 20.92 -14.30
N ASP A 151 20.84 21.62 -14.71
CA ASP A 151 21.28 21.69 -16.11
C ASP A 151 21.83 20.36 -16.66
N ASP A 152 22.18 19.41 -15.78
CA ASP A 152 22.63 18.08 -16.17
C ASP A 152 21.49 17.16 -16.65
N PHE A 153 20.24 17.65 -16.69
CA PHE A 153 19.08 16.81 -17.05
C PHE A 153 19.22 16.09 -18.40
N LYS A 154 20.03 16.61 -19.33
CA LYS A 154 20.28 15.96 -20.62
C LYS A 154 21.13 14.71 -20.49
N SER A 155 22.04 14.70 -19.53
CA SER A 155 22.99 13.60 -19.27
C SER A 155 22.44 12.50 -18.35
N ARG A 156 21.18 12.64 -17.84
CA ARG A 156 20.58 11.67 -16.94
C ARG A 156 20.49 10.27 -17.52
N ARG A 157 20.74 9.28 -16.70
CA ARG A 157 20.76 7.86 -17.08
C ARG A 157 19.71 7.10 -16.23
N PRO A 158 18.60 6.66 -16.82
CA PRO A 158 17.61 5.86 -16.12
C PRO A 158 18.01 4.38 -16.04
N ALA A 159 17.54 3.67 -15.02
CA ALA A 159 17.47 2.23 -15.05
C ALA A 159 16.53 1.76 -16.17
N ARG A 160 16.67 0.51 -16.62
CA ARG A 160 15.87 -0.05 -17.72
C ARG A 160 14.36 0.13 -17.49
N LYS A 161 13.91 -0.06 -16.25
CA LYS A 161 12.51 0.13 -15.82
C LYS A 161 12.00 1.56 -16.09
N TYR A 162 12.87 2.58 -16.02
CA TYR A 162 12.52 4.00 -16.17
C TYR A 162 12.98 4.63 -17.49
N ALA A 163 13.38 3.82 -18.46
CA ALA A 163 13.85 4.31 -19.76
C ALA A 163 12.74 5.02 -20.55
N GLU A 164 11.52 4.49 -20.51
CA GLU A 164 10.34 5.10 -21.11
C GLU A 164 10.02 6.47 -20.50
N LEU A 165 10.16 6.60 -19.16
CA LEU A 165 9.95 7.88 -18.47
C LEU A 165 10.83 8.99 -19.08
N LYS A 166 12.14 8.74 -19.22
CA LYS A 166 13.05 9.69 -19.87
C LYS A 166 12.65 10.01 -21.30
N THR A 167 12.17 9.02 -22.05
CA THR A 167 11.71 9.22 -23.44
C THR A 167 10.50 10.13 -23.47
N THR A 168 9.51 9.89 -22.63
CA THR A 168 8.30 10.70 -22.51
C THR A 168 8.60 12.14 -22.07
N GLU A 169 9.48 12.31 -21.06
CA GLU A 169 9.98 13.62 -20.65
C GLU A 169 10.58 14.40 -21.84
N THR A 170 11.44 13.71 -22.63
CA THR A 170 12.09 14.30 -23.79
C THR A 170 11.08 14.69 -24.88
N GLN A 171 10.05 13.88 -25.10
CA GLN A 171 8.97 14.19 -26.06
C GLN A 171 8.18 15.43 -25.60
N ILE A 172 7.82 15.53 -24.31
CA ILE A 172 7.13 16.71 -23.76
C ILE A 172 7.99 17.97 -23.93
N LEU A 173 9.29 17.89 -23.61
CA LEU A 173 10.22 19.02 -23.74
C LEU A 173 10.40 19.45 -25.21
N SER A 174 10.33 18.51 -26.15
CA SER A 174 10.44 18.78 -27.58
C SER A 174 9.16 19.41 -28.20
N ALA A 175 8.02 19.22 -27.56
CA ALA A 175 6.74 19.83 -27.99
C ALA A 175 6.66 21.34 -27.69
N HIS A 176 7.61 21.90 -26.95
CA HIS A 176 7.64 23.32 -26.59
C HIS A 176 7.73 24.26 -27.81
N ARG A 177 6.83 25.22 -27.87
CA ARG A 177 6.76 26.29 -28.90
C ARG A 177 6.60 27.61 -28.18
N ALA A 178 7.62 28.45 -28.24
CA ALA A 178 7.58 29.75 -27.58
C ALA A 178 6.41 30.60 -28.06
N GLY A 179 5.63 31.12 -27.14
CA GLY A 179 4.45 31.96 -27.43
C GLY A 179 3.15 31.20 -27.76
N GLU A 180 3.20 29.90 -28.08
CA GLU A 180 2.04 29.05 -28.35
C GLU A 180 1.80 27.99 -27.26
N LEU A 181 2.81 27.16 -27.03
CA LEU A 181 2.76 26.06 -26.08
C LEU A 181 4.03 26.05 -25.24
N GLU A 182 3.94 26.41 -24.00
CA GLU A 182 5.01 26.33 -23.02
C GLU A 182 4.97 24.96 -22.33
N THR A 183 6.01 24.18 -22.44
CA THR A 183 6.11 22.89 -21.74
C THR A 183 7.16 22.96 -20.64
N CYS A 184 6.83 22.40 -19.47
CA CYS A 184 7.72 22.30 -18.32
C CYS A 184 7.65 20.89 -17.72
N VAL A 185 8.79 20.30 -17.46
CA VAL A 185 8.90 19.02 -16.72
C VAL A 185 9.50 19.31 -15.36
N VAL A 186 8.82 18.89 -14.31
CA VAL A 186 9.29 19.00 -12.92
C VAL A 186 9.78 17.64 -12.45
N GLY A 187 11.11 17.45 -12.37
CA GLY A 187 11.74 16.25 -11.82
C GLY A 187 11.68 16.27 -10.30
N ALA A 188 10.64 15.68 -9.73
CA ALA A 188 10.43 15.63 -8.30
C ALA A 188 11.28 14.56 -7.63
N GLY A 189 11.86 14.86 -6.47
CA GLY A 189 12.41 13.91 -5.54
C GLY A 189 11.37 12.89 -5.08
N LEU A 190 11.74 11.97 -4.20
CA LEU A 190 10.79 11.08 -3.55
C LEU A 190 9.79 11.92 -2.76
N ILE A 191 8.52 11.84 -3.15
CA ILE A 191 7.47 12.65 -2.54
C ILE A 191 7.09 12.06 -1.20
N TYR A 192 7.09 12.89 -0.15
CA TYR A 192 6.64 12.51 1.18
C TYR A 192 5.50 13.43 1.68
N GLY A 193 4.69 12.89 2.61
CA GLY A 193 3.45 13.49 3.09
C GLY A 193 2.21 12.93 2.40
N GLY A 194 1.06 13.05 3.06
CA GLY A 194 -0.22 12.54 2.59
C GLY A 194 -0.34 11.01 2.54
N ALA A 195 -1.46 10.54 2.02
CA ALA A 195 -1.79 9.12 1.97
C ALA A 195 -0.99 8.31 0.93
N GLN A 196 -0.43 8.97 -0.08
CA GLN A 196 0.26 8.33 -1.21
C GLN A 196 1.77 8.60 -1.22
N SER A 197 2.35 8.78 -0.02
CA SER A 197 3.78 8.98 0.15
C SER A 197 4.60 7.79 -0.34
N GLN A 198 5.70 8.03 -1.04
CA GLN A 198 6.66 6.98 -1.42
C GLN A 198 7.42 6.39 -0.22
N LEU A 199 7.34 7.04 0.95
CA LEU A 199 7.86 6.55 2.22
C LEU A 199 6.81 5.79 3.05
N GLN A 200 5.60 5.58 2.52
CA GLN A 200 4.48 4.97 3.25
C GLN A 200 4.84 3.60 3.83
N LEU A 201 5.66 2.81 3.13
CA LEU A 201 6.13 1.52 3.61
C LEU A 201 6.82 1.65 4.98
N ILE A 202 7.73 2.60 5.13
CA ILE A 202 8.50 2.83 6.37
C ILE A 202 7.57 3.23 7.52
N PHE A 203 6.65 4.16 7.26
CA PHE A 203 5.67 4.60 8.27
C PHE A 203 4.70 3.49 8.66
N ARG A 204 4.23 2.70 7.68
CA ARG A 204 3.31 1.58 7.90
C ARG A 204 3.96 0.49 8.75
N GLU A 205 5.20 0.10 8.43
CA GLU A 205 5.94 -0.89 9.20
C GLU A 205 6.19 -0.45 10.64
N ALA A 206 6.60 0.79 10.85
CA ALA A 206 6.77 1.35 12.19
C ALA A 206 5.44 1.41 12.96
N TRP A 207 4.33 1.65 12.29
CA TRP A 207 2.99 1.67 12.89
C TRP A 207 2.51 0.28 13.31
N LEU A 208 2.68 -0.72 12.41
CA LEU A 208 2.19 -2.09 12.61
C LEU A 208 3.04 -2.87 13.61
N HIS A 209 4.35 -2.61 13.63
CA HIS A 209 5.32 -3.37 14.43
C HIS A 209 6.12 -2.49 15.40
N PRO A 210 5.43 -1.74 16.28
CA PRO A 210 6.06 -0.71 17.10
C PRO A 210 7.02 -1.24 18.17
N ASN A 211 6.94 -2.52 18.53
CA ASN A 211 7.79 -3.14 19.55
C ASN A 211 9.07 -3.78 18.95
N ARG A 212 9.17 -3.84 17.62
CA ARG A 212 10.33 -4.42 16.92
C ARG A 212 11.26 -3.33 16.41
N PRO A 213 12.58 -3.57 16.32
CA PRO A 213 13.47 -2.71 15.54
C PRO A 213 12.96 -2.61 14.11
N LEU A 214 12.92 -1.39 13.56
CA LEU A 214 12.41 -1.16 12.22
C LEU A 214 13.38 -1.72 11.18
N LEU A 215 12.87 -2.52 10.25
CA LEU A 215 13.66 -3.05 9.14
C LEU A 215 14.02 -1.91 8.16
N VAL A 216 15.31 -1.79 7.85
CA VAL A 216 15.76 -0.88 6.80
C VAL A 216 15.53 -1.58 5.44
N PRO A 217 14.65 -1.05 4.57
CA PRO A 217 14.33 -1.70 3.30
C PRO A 217 15.52 -1.60 2.33
N SER A 218 16.37 -2.63 2.30
CA SER A 218 17.50 -2.73 1.37
C SER A 218 17.33 -3.96 0.47
N LEU A 219 17.38 -3.74 -0.85
CA LEU A 219 17.48 -4.86 -1.80
C LEU A 219 18.93 -5.33 -1.83
N ALA A 220 19.16 -6.58 -1.46
CA ALA A 220 20.48 -7.21 -1.58
C ALA A 220 20.82 -7.38 -3.07
N THR A 221 21.45 -6.38 -3.68
CA THR A 221 22.09 -6.54 -4.98
C THR A 221 23.49 -7.06 -4.73
N GLN A 222 23.83 -8.21 -5.32
CA GLN A 222 25.16 -8.83 -5.25
C GLN A 222 26.32 -7.91 -5.65
N ALA A 223 26.04 -6.71 -6.18
CA ALA A 223 27.05 -5.77 -6.67
C ALA A 223 27.51 -4.72 -5.64
N GLN A 224 26.77 -4.50 -4.53
CA GLN A 224 27.19 -3.55 -3.49
C GLN A 224 26.69 -4.01 -2.10
N PRO A 225 27.48 -4.82 -1.37
CA PRO A 225 27.12 -5.27 -0.03
C PRO A 225 27.15 -4.17 1.05
N THR A 226 27.41 -2.92 0.69
CA THR A 226 27.74 -1.83 1.65
C THR A 226 26.66 -0.79 1.87
N SER A 227 25.48 -0.92 1.26
CA SER A 227 24.45 0.11 1.47
C SER A 227 23.41 -0.26 2.53
N GLN A 228 23.83 -0.51 3.75
CA GLN A 228 22.95 -0.66 4.94
C GLN A 228 22.10 0.60 5.20
N GLY A 229 21.36 1.07 4.17
CA GLY A 229 20.56 2.29 4.26
C GLY A 229 21.37 3.60 4.23
N ARG A 230 22.67 3.57 3.90
CA ARG A 230 23.53 4.76 3.80
C ARG A 230 23.37 5.53 2.48
N ASN A 231 22.46 5.10 1.64
CA ASN A 231 22.16 5.80 0.40
C ASN A 231 21.42 7.11 0.65
N LEU A 232 21.83 8.15 -0.07
CA LEU A 232 21.23 9.49 0.01
C LEU A 232 19.92 9.52 -0.78
N LEU A 233 18.84 9.97 -0.13
CA LEU A 233 17.53 10.06 -0.71
C LEU A 233 17.21 11.50 -1.15
N PRO A 234 17.06 11.75 -2.46
CA PRO A 234 16.52 13.01 -2.94
C PRO A 234 15.01 13.03 -2.69
N MET A 235 14.56 13.87 -1.77
CA MET A 235 13.15 13.92 -1.33
C MET A 235 12.57 15.32 -1.49
N ILE A 236 11.24 15.42 -1.55
CA ILE A 236 10.49 16.68 -1.56
C ILE A 236 9.14 16.49 -0.85
N SER A 237 8.72 17.48 -0.07
CA SER A 237 7.40 17.51 0.54
C SER A 237 6.31 17.69 -0.53
N LEU A 238 5.19 16.97 -0.40
CA LEU A 238 4.06 17.16 -1.32
C LEU A 238 3.55 18.60 -1.30
N TYR A 239 3.63 19.28 -0.15
CA TYR A 239 3.14 20.66 0.03
C TYR A 239 4.00 21.65 -0.73
N ASP A 240 5.33 21.51 -0.64
CA ASP A 240 6.27 22.37 -1.34
C ASP A 240 6.30 22.09 -2.85
N LEU A 241 6.14 20.83 -3.25
CA LEU A 241 5.99 20.46 -4.64
C LEU A 241 4.71 21.04 -5.24
N ALA A 242 3.58 20.98 -4.52
CA ALA A 242 2.31 21.57 -4.95
C ALA A 242 2.40 23.10 -5.08
N LEU A 243 3.11 23.75 -4.16
CA LEU A 243 3.38 25.18 -4.23
C LEU A 243 4.22 25.54 -5.46
N LEU A 244 5.30 24.81 -5.73
CA LEU A 244 6.16 25.03 -6.90
C LEU A 244 5.37 24.87 -8.21
N VAL A 245 4.63 23.77 -8.34
CA VAL A 245 3.82 23.48 -9.56
C VAL A 245 2.74 24.55 -9.72
N PHE A 246 2.10 25.00 -8.65
CA PHE A 246 1.17 26.11 -8.66
C PHE A 246 1.84 27.41 -9.15
N ARG A 247 3.04 27.74 -8.64
CA ARG A 247 3.77 28.93 -9.07
C ARG A 247 4.14 28.87 -10.56
N VAL A 248 4.52 27.69 -11.07
CA VAL A 248 4.75 27.49 -12.51
C VAL A 248 3.45 27.67 -13.29
N ALA A 249 2.32 27.15 -12.79
CA ALA A 249 1.04 27.23 -13.47
C ALA A 249 0.48 28.67 -13.51
N ALA A 250 0.59 29.41 -12.41
CA ALA A 250 0.02 30.73 -12.24
C ALA A 250 0.93 31.88 -12.73
N SER A 251 2.20 31.60 -13.02
CA SER A 251 3.15 32.63 -13.46
C SER A 251 2.69 33.31 -14.76
N PRO A 252 2.71 34.63 -14.85
CA PRO A 252 2.40 35.36 -16.11
C PRO A 252 3.52 35.19 -17.16
N SER A 253 4.74 34.87 -16.75
CA SER A 253 5.90 34.66 -17.62
C SER A 253 6.21 33.17 -17.78
N PRO A 254 6.89 32.76 -18.87
CA PRO A 254 7.31 31.39 -19.08
C PRO A 254 8.23 30.93 -17.93
N PRO A 255 8.21 29.64 -17.59
CA PRO A 255 9.11 29.12 -16.56
C PRO A 255 10.57 29.37 -16.97
N PRO A 256 11.46 29.72 -16.01
CA PRO A 256 12.83 30.10 -16.30
C PRO A 256 13.64 28.99 -16.98
N LYS A 257 13.25 27.74 -16.76
CA LYS A 257 13.80 26.55 -17.42
C LYS A 257 12.67 25.58 -17.81
N LYS A 258 12.89 24.82 -18.87
CA LYS A 258 11.94 23.79 -19.33
C LYS A 258 11.95 22.53 -18.47
N TYR A 259 13.05 22.27 -17.77
CA TYR A 259 13.21 21.21 -16.78
C TYR A 259 13.57 21.84 -15.43
N LEU A 260 12.74 21.58 -14.46
CA LEU A 260 12.92 22.04 -13.08
C LEU A 260 13.22 20.82 -12.20
N LEU A 261 14.14 20.97 -11.26
CA LEU A 261 14.47 19.95 -10.28
C LEU A 261 13.90 20.35 -8.93
N ALA A 262 13.00 19.55 -8.39
CA ALA A 262 12.32 19.79 -7.13
C ALA A 262 12.79 18.79 -6.07
N VAL A 263 13.73 19.22 -5.22
CA VAL A 263 14.34 18.41 -4.15
C VAL A 263 14.64 19.31 -2.95
N ASP A 264 14.36 18.84 -1.73
CA ASP A 264 14.62 19.58 -0.48
C ASP A 264 16.11 19.91 -0.29
N LYS A 265 16.39 21.02 0.36
CA LYS A 265 17.75 21.49 0.66
C LYS A 265 18.58 20.43 1.42
N VAL A 266 17.97 19.72 2.36
CA VAL A 266 18.63 18.73 3.23
C VAL A 266 18.78 17.35 2.59
N SER A 267 18.16 17.08 1.46
CA SER A 267 18.23 15.75 0.79
C SER A 267 19.66 15.36 0.37
N GLY A 268 20.56 16.32 0.23
CA GLY A 268 21.99 16.06 -0.04
C GLY A 268 22.75 15.43 1.13
N SER A 269 22.18 15.37 2.34
CA SER A 269 22.79 14.84 3.55
C SER A 269 21.94 13.80 4.28
N THR A 270 20.69 13.58 3.86
CA THR A 270 19.75 12.64 4.51
C THR A 270 19.85 11.26 3.89
N THR A 271 20.16 10.26 4.71
CA THR A 271 20.21 8.85 4.29
C THR A 271 18.88 8.13 4.55
N LEU A 272 18.68 6.97 3.91
CA LEU A 272 17.55 6.10 4.21
C LEU A 272 17.56 5.65 5.67
N CYS A 273 18.75 5.36 6.23
CA CYS A 273 18.92 4.99 7.63
C CYS A 273 18.43 6.10 8.56
N ASP A 274 18.76 7.37 8.30
CA ASP A 274 18.30 8.52 9.09
C ASP A 274 16.77 8.65 9.07
N VAL A 275 16.16 8.44 7.90
CA VAL A 275 14.68 8.43 7.76
C VAL A 275 14.06 7.31 8.58
N CYS A 276 14.59 6.08 8.46
CA CYS A 276 14.10 4.93 9.21
C CYS A 276 14.27 5.14 10.72
N LEU A 277 15.41 5.67 11.17
CA LEU A 277 15.69 5.95 12.58
C LEU A 277 14.74 7.01 13.14
N GLY A 278 14.55 8.11 12.42
CA GLY A 278 13.61 9.16 12.82
C GLY A 278 12.18 8.64 12.95
N VAL A 279 11.70 7.90 11.96
CA VAL A 279 10.35 7.29 11.97
C VAL A 279 10.23 6.27 13.09
N SER A 280 11.25 5.40 13.29
CA SER A 280 11.28 4.43 14.39
C SER A 280 11.23 5.12 15.76
N THR A 281 11.94 6.24 15.94
CA THR A 281 11.94 7.01 17.18
C THR A 281 10.57 7.56 17.55
N LEU A 282 9.77 8.00 16.57
CA LEU A 282 8.45 8.58 16.82
C LEU A 282 7.32 7.52 16.86
N LEU A 283 7.39 6.50 16.02
CA LEU A 283 6.30 5.54 15.83
C LEU A 283 6.60 4.13 16.36
N ALA A 284 7.87 3.78 16.61
CA ALA A 284 8.25 2.42 16.98
C ALA A 284 9.21 2.38 18.17
N SER A 285 10.15 1.43 18.17
CA SER A 285 11.09 1.18 19.26
C SER A 285 12.25 2.19 19.35
N GLY A 286 12.50 2.98 18.31
CA GLY A 286 13.68 3.84 18.21
C GLY A 286 14.94 3.11 17.72
N HIS A 287 14.83 1.84 17.36
CA HIS A 287 15.95 1.00 16.90
C HIS A 287 15.74 0.55 15.46
N LEU A 288 16.84 0.20 14.80
CA LEU A 288 16.85 -0.33 13.44
C LEU A 288 17.42 -1.75 13.43
N ARG A 289 17.07 -2.52 12.41
CA ARG A 289 17.66 -3.82 12.07
C ARG A 289 17.94 -3.91 10.58
N ASP A 290 18.98 -4.64 10.23
CA ASP A 290 19.34 -4.95 8.86
C ASP A 290 18.75 -6.29 8.40
N ARG A 291 18.68 -6.50 7.08
CA ARG A 291 18.18 -7.74 6.50
C ARG A 291 19.01 -8.97 6.90
N GLU A 292 20.33 -8.82 7.07
CA GLU A 292 21.23 -9.92 7.47
C GLU A 292 20.93 -10.45 8.87
N ASP A 293 20.37 -9.60 9.75
CA ASP A 293 19.94 -10.00 11.11
C ASP A 293 18.56 -10.65 11.07
N SER A 294 17.71 -10.29 10.10
CA SER A 294 16.40 -10.88 9.90
C SER A 294 16.45 -12.37 9.56
N ASP A 295 17.43 -12.82 8.76
CA ASP A 295 17.57 -14.22 8.37
C ASP A 295 17.83 -15.19 9.55
N LYS A 296 18.15 -14.65 10.73
CA LYS A 296 18.40 -15.41 11.96
C LYS A 296 17.20 -15.47 12.92
N THR A 297 16.12 -14.77 12.59
CA THR A 297 14.93 -14.67 13.45
C THR A 297 13.75 -15.46 12.87
N THR A 298 12.77 -15.78 13.72
CA THR A 298 11.51 -16.42 13.33
C THR A 298 10.66 -15.55 12.38
N ASP A 299 11.02 -14.29 12.18
CA ASP A 299 10.30 -13.32 11.38
C ASP A 299 10.85 -13.20 9.93
N ALA A 300 11.91 -13.96 9.59
CA ALA A 300 12.58 -13.90 8.29
C ALA A 300 11.62 -14.12 7.09
N GLU A 301 10.66 -15.06 7.22
CA GLU A 301 9.67 -15.33 6.18
C GLU A 301 8.71 -14.16 5.99
N ALA A 302 8.27 -13.52 7.09
CA ALA A 302 7.38 -12.36 7.02
C ALA A 302 8.08 -11.14 6.40
N ASP A 303 9.36 -10.91 6.74
CA ASP A 303 10.16 -9.82 6.19
C ASP A 303 10.50 -10.04 4.72
N ALA A 304 10.76 -11.29 4.31
CA ALA A 304 10.99 -11.63 2.90
C ALA A 304 9.74 -11.42 2.06
N LEU A 305 8.57 -11.87 2.51
CA LEU A 305 7.29 -11.65 1.85
C LEU A 305 7.00 -10.16 1.68
N LEU A 306 7.27 -9.36 2.69
CA LEU A 306 7.03 -7.92 2.69
C LEU A 306 7.89 -7.18 1.66
N LEU A 307 9.16 -7.60 1.49
CA LEU A 307 10.07 -7.02 0.51
C LEU A 307 9.78 -7.49 -0.92
N ASP A 308 9.33 -8.74 -1.10
CA ASP A 308 9.04 -9.30 -2.41
C ASP A 308 7.67 -8.83 -2.95
N GLU A 309 6.63 -8.76 -2.11
CA GLU A 309 5.31 -8.25 -2.51
C GLU A 309 5.31 -6.74 -2.80
N GLU A 310 6.24 -5.99 -2.20
CA GLU A 310 6.30 -4.53 -2.30
C GLU A 310 7.53 -3.99 -3.04
N GLU A 311 8.12 -4.80 -3.94
CA GLU A 311 9.29 -4.39 -4.74
C GLU A 311 9.10 -3.02 -5.43
N GLU A 312 7.87 -2.69 -5.84
CA GLU A 312 7.56 -1.40 -6.44
C GLU A 312 7.76 -0.22 -5.49
N LEU A 313 7.46 -0.40 -4.21
CA LEU A 313 7.64 0.61 -3.17
C LEU A 313 9.09 0.68 -2.66
N VAL A 314 9.78 -0.47 -2.61
CA VAL A 314 11.18 -0.55 -2.15
C VAL A 314 12.15 0.00 -3.20
N THR A 315 11.91 -0.24 -4.49
CA THR A 315 12.82 0.19 -5.57
C THR A 315 13.17 1.69 -5.54
N PRO A 316 12.22 2.63 -5.34
CA PRO A 316 12.55 4.05 -5.23
C PRO A 316 13.46 4.39 -4.04
N LEU A 317 13.36 3.63 -2.94
CA LEU A 317 14.17 3.83 -1.74
C LEU A 317 15.63 3.42 -1.91
N GLN A 318 15.98 2.75 -3.03
CA GLN A 318 17.35 2.37 -3.37
C GLN A 318 18.12 3.46 -4.13
N LEU A 319 17.53 4.62 -4.34
CA LEU A 319 18.23 5.74 -4.96
C LEU A 319 19.41 6.18 -4.09
N HIS A 320 20.53 6.48 -4.75
CA HIS A 320 21.71 7.11 -4.12
C HIS A 320 22.15 8.29 -4.98
N LEU A 321 21.46 9.42 -4.79
CA LEU A 321 21.66 10.61 -5.61
C LEU A 321 21.79 11.85 -4.71
N ARG A 322 22.72 12.71 -5.07
CA ARG A 322 22.89 14.03 -4.47
C ARG A 322 22.66 15.10 -5.52
N PHE A 323 21.78 16.05 -5.20
CA PHE A 323 21.53 17.22 -6.03
C PHE A 323 21.97 18.48 -5.31
N ASP A 324 22.55 19.40 -6.10
CA ASP A 324 22.77 20.76 -5.64
C ASP A 324 21.64 21.64 -6.18
N THR A 325 20.79 22.07 -5.27
CA THR A 325 19.63 22.91 -5.57
C THR A 325 19.91 24.40 -5.30
N SER A 326 21.09 24.78 -4.86
CA SER A 326 21.42 26.17 -4.46
C SER A 326 21.22 27.19 -5.59
N ALA A 327 21.50 26.80 -6.83
CA ALA A 327 21.30 27.61 -8.04
C ALA A 327 20.06 27.17 -8.85
N GLY A 328 19.17 26.37 -8.28
CA GLY A 328 18.00 25.84 -8.96
C GLY A 328 17.00 26.93 -9.33
N ALA A 329 16.38 26.79 -10.51
CA ALA A 329 15.38 27.74 -11.01
C ALA A 329 14.12 27.84 -10.12
N MET A 330 13.87 26.85 -9.25
CA MET A 330 12.76 26.87 -8.31
C MET A 330 12.82 28.06 -7.34
N HIS A 331 14.03 28.56 -6.97
CA HIS A 331 14.19 29.73 -6.09
C HIS A 331 13.82 31.06 -6.75
N THR A 332 13.69 31.11 -8.07
CA THR A 332 13.17 32.29 -8.78
C THR A 332 11.64 32.28 -8.85
N LEU A 333 11.01 31.14 -8.62
CA LEU A 333 9.57 30.94 -8.68
C LEU A 333 8.88 31.04 -7.32
N VAL A 334 9.56 30.57 -6.28
CA VAL A 334 9.05 30.54 -4.90
C VAL A 334 10.02 31.28 -4.00
N ALA A 335 9.51 32.26 -3.24
CA ALA A 335 10.31 33.03 -2.31
C ALA A 335 10.74 32.14 -1.10
N PRO A 336 11.92 32.40 -0.49
CA PRO A 336 12.44 31.57 0.59
C PRO A 336 11.49 31.40 1.78
N GLU A 337 10.70 32.41 2.10
CA GLU A 337 9.72 32.44 3.19
C GLU A 337 8.42 31.67 2.89
N GLU A 338 8.15 31.39 1.62
CA GLU A 338 6.96 30.65 1.21
C GLU A 338 7.13 29.12 1.34
N TRP A 339 8.37 28.65 1.38
CA TRP A 339 8.68 27.24 1.57
C TRP A 339 8.29 26.77 2.96
N ARG A 340 7.47 25.72 3.06
CA ARG A 340 6.99 25.18 4.34
C ARG A 340 8.01 24.22 4.97
N HIS A 341 8.54 23.30 4.18
CA HIS A 341 9.37 22.18 4.65
C HIS A 341 10.73 22.09 3.97
N TYR A 342 10.94 22.79 2.87
CA TYR A 342 12.13 22.73 2.02
C TYR A 342 13.46 22.87 2.79
N SER A 343 13.55 23.79 3.73
CA SER A 343 14.80 24.10 4.45
C SER A 343 15.19 23.04 5.48
N ARG A 344 14.20 22.43 6.16
CA ARG A 344 14.41 21.41 7.20
C ARG A 344 14.11 20.00 6.71
N GLY A 345 13.47 19.85 5.55
CA GLY A 345 13.07 18.57 4.98
C GLY A 345 12.19 17.72 5.88
N LEU A 346 12.16 16.41 5.59
CA LEU A 346 11.36 15.44 6.33
C LEU A 346 11.76 15.38 7.81
N LEU A 347 13.06 15.21 8.11
CA LEU A 347 13.52 14.97 9.48
C LEU A 347 13.26 16.14 10.41
N GLY A 348 13.50 17.37 9.94
CA GLY A 348 13.24 18.56 10.73
C GLY A 348 11.76 18.87 10.97
N ASN A 349 10.85 18.20 10.26
CA ASN A 349 9.40 18.35 10.37
C ASN A 349 8.70 17.01 10.64
N LEU A 350 9.43 15.99 11.10
CA LEU A 350 8.94 14.62 11.13
C LEU A 350 7.69 14.44 12.01
N ALA A 351 7.60 15.18 13.12
CA ALA A 351 6.40 15.14 13.95
C ALA A 351 5.12 15.56 13.18
N PHE A 352 5.24 16.60 12.35
CA PHE A 352 4.15 17.03 11.47
C PHE A 352 3.77 15.93 10.46
N PHE A 353 4.76 15.29 9.81
CA PHE A 353 4.49 14.24 8.83
C PHE A 353 3.97 12.94 9.43
N VAL A 354 4.26 12.67 10.70
CA VAL A 354 3.61 11.58 11.44
C VAL A 354 2.13 11.90 11.67
N ASP A 355 1.79 13.13 12.06
CA ASP A 355 0.40 13.56 12.22
C ASP A 355 -0.35 13.57 10.89
N ASP A 356 0.29 14.06 9.83
CA ASP A 356 -0.21 14.05 8.47
C ASP A 356 -0.49 12.62 7.98
N PHE A 357 0.41 11.68 8.21
CA PHE A 357 0.23 10.26 7.92
C PHE A 357 -1.00 9.67 8.62
N ILE A 358 -1.16 9.94 9.93
CA ILE A 358 -2.29 9.48 10.71
C ILE A 358 -3.60 10.05 10.16
N GLN A 359 -3.64 11.35 9.87
CA GLN A 359 -4.82 12.04 9.36
C GLN A 359 -5.17 11.64 7.93
N ALA A 360 -4.17 11.61 7.04
CA ALA A 360 -4.35 11.31 5.62
C ALA A 360 -4.87 9.89 5.38
N LEU A 361 -4.49 8.94 6.23
CA LEU A 361 -4.98 7.56 6.20
C LEU A 361 -6.19 7.33 7.11
N ASP A 362 -6.63 8.37 7.83
CA ASP A 362 -7.74 8.28 8.79
C ASP A 362 -7.53 7.13 9.79
N LEU A 363 -6.29 7.02 10.32
CA LEU A 363 -5.95 5.95 11.25
C LEU A 363 -6.66 6.19 12.59
N ARG A 364 -7.38 5.17 13.05
CA ARG A 364 -8.21 5.20 14.27
C ARG A 364 -7.88 3.99 15.13
N PRO A 365 -6.94 4.13 16.07
CA PRO A 365 -6.62 3.08 17.03
C PRO A 365 -7.83 2.73 17.89
N LEU A 366 -7.96 1.45 18.23
CA LEU A 366 -9.03 0.93 19.08
C LEU A 366 -8.52 0.79 20.52
N ARG A 367 -9.01 1.63 21.44
CA ARG A 367 -8.62 1.65 22.83
C ARG A 367 -9.81 1.27 23.69
N THR A 368 -9.82 0.01 24.15
CA THR A 368 -10.98 -0.60 24.80
C THR A 368 -10.69 -0.88 26.26
N ILE A 369 -11.68 -0.59 27.11
CA ILE A 369 -11.71 -1.05 28.48
C ILE A 369 -12.89 -2.02 28.65
N VAL A 370 -12.65 -3.14 29.33
CA VAL A 370 -13.66 -4.12 29.70
C VAL A 370 -13.84 -4.10 31.21
N LEU A 371 -14.99 -3.56 31.66
CA LEU A 371 -15.40 -3.46 33.05
C LEU A 371 -16.48 -4.48 33.36
N GLY A 372 -16.70 -4.78 34.63
CA GLY A 372 -17.76 -5.68 35.06
C GLY A 372 -17.50 -6.33 36.42
N ALA A 373 -18.48 -6.92 36.98
CA ALA A 373 -18.39 -7.63 38.26
C ALA A 373 -17.43 -8.84 38.19
N PRO A 374 -16.95 -9.33 39.33
CA PRO A 374 -16.22 -10.58 39.40
C PRO A 374 -17.02 -11.72 38.73
N ARG A 375 -16.32 -12.59 37.97
CA ARG A 375 -16.95 -13.71 37.21
C ARG A 375 -17.91 -13.32 36.08
N ALA A 376 -18.02 -12.06 35.70
CA ALA A 376 -18.85 -11.61 34.56
C ALA A 376 -18.29 -12.00 33.18
N GLY A 377 -17.03 -12.49 33.09
CA GLY A 377 -16.45 -12.92 31.84
C GLY A 377 -15.54 -11.88 31.16
N LYS A 378 -15.07 -10.86 31.89
CA LYS A 378 -14.18 -9.81 31.38
C LYS A 378 -12.96 -10.35 30.65
N THR A 379 -12.23 -11.25 31.28
CA THR A 379 -11.00 -11.84 30.75
C THR A 379 -11.23 -12.60 29.45
N LEU A 380 -12.33 -13.38 29.38
CA LEU A 380 -12.68 -14.10 28.16
C LEU A 380 -12.97 -13.14 27.00
N LEU A 381 -13.77 -12.11 27.27
CA LEU A 381 -14.09 -11.09 26.28
C LEU A 381 -12.85 -10.26 25.89
N GLY A 382 -12.07 -9.84 26.88
CA GLY A 382 -10.86 -9.05 26.65
C GLY A 382 -9.85 -9.78 25.77
N GLN A 383 -9.58 -11.05 26.04
CA GLN A 383 -8.70 -11.89 25.23
C GLN A 383 -9.24 -12.08 23.82
N LYS A 384 -10.55 -12.30 23.66
CA LYS A 384 -11.18 -12.42 22.36
C LYS A 384 -11.04 -11.13 21.54
N LEU A 385 -11.36 -9.98 22.13
CA LEU A 385 -11.20 -8.68 21.46
C LEU A 385 -9.75 -8.39 21.09
N ALA A 386 -8.82 -8.68 21.99
CA ALA A 386 -7.40 -8.51 21.70
C ALA A 386 -6.95 -9.35 20.51
N LYS A 387 -7.42 -10.59 20.40
CA LYS A 387 -7.15 -11.49 19.28
C LYS A 387 -7.83 -11.04 18.00
N ASP A 388 -9.14 -10.69 18.06
CA ASP A 388 -9.94 -10.35 16.89
C ASP A 388 -9.49 -9.03 16.22
N TYR A 389 -8.92 -8.10 17.01
CA TYR A 389 -8.47 -6.79 16.53
C TYR A 389 -6.95 -6.58 16.62
N TYR A 390 -6.17 -7.64 16.90
CA TYR A 390 -4.70 -7.59 16.98
C TYR A 390 -4.17 -6.56 17.98
N LEU A 391 -4.81 -6.46 19.17
CA LEU A 391 -4.49 -5.44 20.15
C LEU A 391 -3.66 -6.01 21.32
N PRO A 392 -2.77 -5.21 21.92
CA PRO A 392 -2.16 -5.52 23.20
C PRO A 392 -3.21 -5.78 24.27
N TYR A 393 -3.13 -6.93 24.94
CA TYR A 393 -4.00 -7.30 26.05
C TYR A 393 -3.32 -6.99 27.38
N LEU A 394 -3.89 -6.04 28.11
CA LEU A 394 -3.28 -5.45 29.29
C LEU A 394 -3.96 -5.93 30.57
N THR A 395 -3.20 -6.68 31.37
CA THR A 395 -3.53 -7.07 32.74
C THR A 395 -2.31 -6.81 33.63
N PRO A 396 -2.47 -6.69 34.95
CA PRO A 396 -1.31 -6.55 35.83
C PRO A 396 -0.25 -7.62 35.64
N THR A 397 -0.68 -8.86 35.38
CA THR A 397 0.21 -10.00 35.14
C THR A 397 1.00 -9.86 33.85
N THR A 398 0.32 -9.54 32.72
CA THR A 398 0.98 -9.37 31.43
C THR A 398 1.94 -8.19 31.45
N LEU A 399 1.60 -7.12 32.15
CA LEU A 399 2.44 -5.92 32.28
C LEU A 399 3.73 -6.20 33.06
N LEU A 400 3.64 -6.97 34.18
CA LEU A 400 4.83 -7.38 34.92
C LEU A 400 5.71 -8.34 34.11
N GLN A 401 5.11 -9.30 33.42
CA GLN A 401 5.85 -10.21 32.53
C GLN A 401 6.63 -9.45 31.46
N GLU A 402 6.01 -8.46 30.85
CA GLU A 402 6.65 -7.62 29.83
C GLU A 402 7.74 -6.72 30.41
N LEU A 403 7.51 -6.10 31.58
CA LEU A 403 8.50 -5.27 32.26
C LEU A 403 9.79 -6.03 32.59
N PHE A 404 9.67 -7.30 32.99
CA PHE A 404 10.79 -8.15 33.37
C PHE A 404 11.24 -9.11 32.25
N ALA A 405 10.68 -9.01 31.05
CA ALA A 405 11.17 -9.76 29.91
C ALA A 405 12.64 -9.41 29.61
N PRO A 406 13.50 -10.40 29.26
CA PRO A 406 14.87 -10.12 28.86
C PRO A 406 14.85 -9.21 27.62
N GLU A 407 15.66 -8.17 27.62
CA GLU A 407 15.88 -7.36 26.43
C GLU A 407 16.63 -8.24 25.43
N ASN A 408 15.98 -8.58 24.33
CA ASN A 408 16.67 -9.20 23.20
C ASN A 408 17.68 -8.18 22.66
N ASP A 409 18.89 -8.64 22.34
CA ASP A 409 20.03 -7.83 21.90
C ASP A 409 19.60 -6.79 20.88
N VAL A 410 19.57 -5.53 21.32
CA VAL A 410 19.24 -4.38 20.51
C VAL A 410 20.53 -3.90 19.87
N MET A 411 20.63 -3.99 18.56
CA MET A 411 21.78 -3.46 17.83
C MET A 411 21.91 -1.94 18.03
N THR A 412 23.04 -1.51 18.50
CA THR A 412 23.47 -0.11 18.43
C THR A 412 23.73 0.28 16.96
N PRO A 413 23.38 1.50 16.50
CA PRO A 413 23.71 1.93 15.15
C PRO A 413 25.22 1.82 14.93
N PRO A 414 25.69 1.39 13.74
CA PRO A 414 27.11 1.28 13.45
C PRO A 414 27.76 2.68 13.57
N THR A 415 28.56 2.82 14.59
CA THR A 415 29.42 3.99 14.77
C THR A 415 30.29 4.11 13.51
N ALA A 416 30.34 5.29 12.91
CA ALA A 416 31.19 5.56 11.76
C ALA A 416 32.60 5.01 12.02
N SER A 417 33.01 4.01 11.25
CA SER A 417 34.35 3.46 11.32
C SER A 417 35.34 4.58 11.01
N GLN A 418 36.11 4.96 12.01
CA GLN A 418 37.30 5.78 11.80
C GLN A 418 38.22 5.05 10.80
N PRO A 419 38.85 5.74 9.88
CA PRO A 419 39.87 5.13 9.01
C PRO A 419 41.03 4.65 9.89
N ASP A 420 41.50 3.41 9.62
CA ASP A 420 42.64 2.82 10.31
C ASP A 420 43.84 3.78 10.31
N PRO A 421 44.49 4.00 11.47
CA PRO A 421 45.69 4.80 11.54
C PRO A 421 46.85 4.09 10.83
N PRO A 422 47.72 4.81 10.11
CA PRO A 422 48.91 4.21 9.53
C PRO A 422 49.85 3.72 10.65
N SER A 423 50.28 2.48 10.54
CA SER A 423 51.28 1.88 11.41
C SER A 423 52.58 2.66 11.33
N ASP A 424 52.95 3.37 12.35
CA ASP A 424 54.37 3.73 12.61
C ASP A 424 54.63 3.75 14.13
N GLU A 425 55.72 3.16 14.50
CA GLU A 425 56.20 2.97 15.88
C GLU A 425 56.71 4.29 16.44
N GLY A 426 56.17 4.73 17.57
CA GLY A 426 56.71 5.86 18.29
C GLY A 426 55.95 6.14 19.58
N GLN A 427 56.46 5.64 20.69
CA GLN A 427 56.00 5.86 22.04
C GLN A 427 56.06 7.37 22.40
N GLN A 428 54.92 7.96 22.80
CA GLN A 428 54.89 9.05 23.77
C GLN A 428 53.57 9.02 24.53
N GLU A 429 53.66 8.82 25.83
CA GLU A 429 52.58 9.00 26.79
C GLU A 429 52.07 10.43 26.75
N ILE A 430 50.77 10.63 26.50
CA ILE A 430 50.08 11.90 26.78
C ILE A 430 48.74 11.54 27.45
N ASP A 431 48.47 12.24 28.50
CA ASP A 431 47.37 12.14 29.47
C ASP A 431 45.99 11.89 28.81
N SER A 432 45.29 10.93 29.42
CA SER A 432 43.91 10.58 29.19
C SER A 432 42.96 11.58 29.83
N ASP A 433 42.54 12.61 29.09
CA ASP A 433 41.28 13.27 29.36
C ASP A 433 40.21 12.76 28.43
N ALA A 434 39.24 12.12 29.06
CA ALA A 434 38.15 11.38 28.44
C ALA A 434 37.30 12.31 27.57
N VAL A 435 37.34 12.11 26.26
CA VAL A 435 36.25 12.52 25.37
C VAL A 435 35.08 11.55 25.61
N GLN A 436 34.13 11.99 26.42
CA GLN A 436 32.83 11.32 26.55
C GLN A 436 32.12 11.41 25.21
N THR A 437 32.12 10.32 24.47
CA THR A 437 31.19 10.11 23.36
C THR A 437 29.77 10.14 23.94
N SER A 438 29.05 11.21 23.64
CA SER A 438 27.67 11.41 24.05
C SER A 438 26.80 10.33 23.39
N LYS A 439 26.32 9.38 24.20
CA LYS A 439 25.24 8.45 23.81
C LYS A 439 24.02 9.26 23.39
N PRO A 440 23.25 8.81 22.40
CA PRO A 440 22.05 9.52 21.97
C PRO A 440 21.11 9.71 23.17
N VAL A 441 20.72 10.94 23.41
CA VAL A 441 19.98 11.41 24.60
C VAL A 441 18.63 10.68 24.78
N ASN A 442 18.07 10.11 23.73
CA ASN A 442 16.78 9.41 23.75
C ASN A 442 16.84 7.98 24.34
N GLU A 443 17.98 7.30 24.22
CA GLU A 443 18.18 5.97 24.83
C GLU A 443 18.22 6.06 26.36
N VAL A 444 18.70 7.17 26.89
CA VAL A 444 18.91 7.35 28.34
C VAL A 444 17.60 7.62 29.10
N LEU A 445 16.60 8.30 28.52
CA LEU A 445 15.39 8.70 29.25
C LEU A 445 14.33 7.59 29.34
N GLY A 446 14.05 6.85 28.26
CA GLY A 446 13.10 5.73 28.28
C GLY A 446 13.66 4.52 29.02
N ALA A 447 14.92 4.18 28.78
CA ALA A 447 15.63 3.11 29.49
C ALA A 447 15.76 3.40 30.99
N THR A 448 15.99 4.65 31.37
CA THR A 448 16.08 5.04 32.79
C THR A 448 14.73 4.98 33.50
N GLU A 449 13.59 5.31 32.85
CA GLU A 449 12.26 5.16 33.45
C GLU A 449 11.90 3.69 33.62
N THR A 450 12.13 2.86 32.61
CA THR A 450 11.92 1.41 32.65
C THR A 450 12.78 0.76 33.73
N GLN A 451 14.06 1.15 33.82
CA GLN A 451 14.98 0.61 34.81
C GLN A 451 14.62 1.07 36.24
N LYS A 452 14.19 2.29 36.44
CA LYS A 452 13.65 2.74 37.73
C LYS A 452 12.44 1.93 38.13
N LEU A 453 11.49 1.75 37.21
CA LEU A 453 10.28 0.97 37.45
C LEU A 453 10.61 -0.51 37.74
N ARG A 454 11.59 -1.09 37.04
CA ARG A 454 12.10 -2.46 37.32
C ARG A 454 12.67 -2.57 38.74
N VAL A 455 13.45 -1.59 39.17
CA VAL A 455 14.02 -1.59 40.53
C VAL A 455 12.90 -1.44 41.59
N GLU A 456 11.95 -0.53 41.36
CA GLU A 456 10.83 -0.31 42.29
C GLU A 456 9.93 -1.56 42.40
N LEU A 457 9.73 -2.28 41.29
CA LEU A 457 8.84 -3.44 41.23
C LEU A 457 9.58 -4.79 41.38
N GLN A 458 10.86 -4.80 41.70
CA GLN A 458 11.68 -6.00 41.78
C GLN A 458 11.08 -7.10 42.69
N GLN A 459 10.45 -6.70 43.79
CA GLN A 459 9.82 -7.64 44.75
C GLN A 459 8.60 -8.36 44.20
N TRP A 460 7.97 -7.83 43.11
CA TRP A 460 6.85 -8.46 42.42
C TRP A 460 7.25 -9.10 41.09
N ALA A 461 8.58 -9.23 40.83
CA ALA A 461 9.08 -9.86 39.64
C ALA A 461 8.49 -11.28 39.49
N PRO A 462 7.99 -11.68 38.33
CA PRO A 462 7.42 -13.00 38.14
C PRO A 462 8.50 -14.06 38.32
N THR A 463 8.36 -14.87 39.38
CA THR A 463 9.18 -16.07 39.58
C THR A 463 8.50 -17.22 38.82
N ALA A 464 9.30 -18.06 38.18
CA ALA A 464 8.78 -19.19 37.40
C ALA A 464 7.82 -20.04 38.24
N GLY A 465 6.52 -19.96 37.99
CA GLY A 465 5.46 -20.75 38.61
C GLY A 465 4.56 -20.06 39.62
N SER A 466 4.78 -18.79 40.00
CA SER A 466 3.92 -18.09 40.98
C SER A 466 3.18 -16.89 40.33
N SER A 467 1.87 -17.10 40.13
CA SER A 467 0.92 -16.01 39.80
C SER A 467 0.48 -15.23 41.05
N GLU A 468 0.95 -15.61 42.24
CA GLU A 468 0.41 -15.16 43.51
C GLU A 468 0.80 -13.73 43.91
N ASN A 469 1.87 -13.18 43.33
CA ASN A 469 2.39 -11.88 43.75
C ASN A 469 1.67 -10.65 43.12
N VAL A 470 0.83 -10.88 42.12
CA VAL A 470 0.19 -9.77 41.33
C VAL A 470 -0.95 -9.12 42.10
N THR A 471 -1.67 -9.86 42.92
CA THR A 471 -2.81 -9.36 43.72
C THR A 471 -2.40 -8.41 44.85
N GLN A 472 -1.12 -8.39 45.21
CA GLN A 472 -0.56 -7.56 46.28
C GLN A 472 0.09 -6.25 45.79
N LEU A 473 0.00 -5.94 44.50
CA LEU A 473 0.56 -4.70 43.95
C LEU A 473 -0.10 -3.47 44.57
N PRO A 474 0.66 -2.52 45.14
CA PRO A 474 0.13 -1.25 45.61
C PRO A 474 -0.51 -0.46 44.46
N GLN A 475 -1.57 0.29 44.75
CA GLN A 475 -2.30 1.06 43.75
C GLN A 475 -1.38 2.00 42.95
N ASN A 476 -0.44 2.68 43.64
CA ASN A 476 0.52 3.59 42.98
C ASN A 476 1.46 2.85 42.01
N ALA A 477 1.91 1.64 42.37
CA ALA A 477 2.75 0.82 41.52
C ALA A 477 2.00 0.34 40.28
N LEU A 478 0.72 -0.04 40.43
CA LEU A 478 -0.13 -0.43 39.32
C LEU A 478 -0.40 0.73 38.36
N VAL A 479 -0.66 1.93 38.87
CA VAL A 479 -0.82 3.15 38.05
C VAL A 479 0.46 3.48 37.30
N ALA A 480 1.62 3.40 37.94
CA ALA A 480 2.92 3.63 37.29
C ALA A 480 3.18 2.62 36.17
N LEU A 481 2.91 1.34 36.43
CA LEU A 481 3.05 0.24 35.47
C LEU A 481 2.10 0.42 34.26
N LEU A 482 0.85 0.77 34.49
CA LEU A 482 -0.10 1.07 33.43
C LEU A 482 0.32 2.28 32.60
N ARG A 483 0.70 3.39 33.24
CA ARG A 483 1.18 4.59 32.53
C ARG A 483 2.40 4.29 31.67
N TRP A 484 3.35 3.51 32.19
CA TRP A 484 4.50 3.05 31.43
C TRP A 484 4.08 2.35 30.12
N LYS A 485 3.17 1.38 30.21
CA LYS A 485 2.71 0.64 29.04
C LYS A 485 1.84 1.46 28.10
N LEU A 486 0.91 2.22 28.63
CA LEU A 486 0.00 3.05 27.82
C LEU A 486 0.75 4.16 27.04
N ARG A 487 1.95 4.55 27.49
CA ARG A 487 2.85 5.45 26.77
C ARG A 487 3.63 4.76 25.65
N SER A 488 3.62 3.45 25.58
CA SER A 488 4.32 2.70 24.53
C SER A 488 3.76 2.99 23.14
N ALA A 489 4.59 2.88 22.11
CA ALA A 489 4.18 3.06 20.73
C ALA A 489 3.07 2.08 20.32
N ALA A 490 3.10 0.84 20.80
CA ALA A 490 2.07 -0.17 20.53
C ALA A 490 0.69 0.29 20.98
N CYS A 491 0.55 0.78 22.23
CA CYS A 491 -0.73 1.24 22.76
C CYS A 491 -1.21 2.52 22.07
N ARG A 492 -0.30 3.39 21.66
CA ARG A 492 -0.67 4.62 20.94
C ARG A 492 -1.14 4.35 19.51
N ASN A 493 -0.37 3.55 18.76
CA ASN A 493 -0.61 3.34 17.34
C ASN A 493 -1.79 2.41 17.09
N GLN A 494 -1.80 1.25 17.74
CA GLN A 494 -2.81 0.23 17.49
C GLN A 494 -3.98 0.29 18.45
N GLY A 495 -3.73 0.76 19.67
CA GLY A 495 -4.67 0.75 20.76
C GLY A 495 -4.38 -0.38 21.75
N TYR A 496 -5.37 -0.74 22.56
CA TYR A 496 -5.23 -1.74 23.62
C TYR A 496 -6.59 -2.28 24.08
N VAL A 497 -6.54 -3.42 24.76
CA VAL A 497 -7.65 -3.93 25.57
C VAL A 497 -7.19 -4.01 27.01
N LEU A 498 -7.83 -3.23 27.88
CA LEU A 498 -7.56 -3.18 29.32
C LEU A 498 -8.64 -3.97 30.04
N ASP A 499 -8.24 -5.05 30.76
CA ASP A 499 -9.16 -5.95 31.44
C ASP A 499 -9.25 -5.66 32.93
N GLY A 500 -10.46 -5.27 33.38
CA GLY A 500 -10.79 -5.08 34.78
C GLY A 500 -10.13 -3.88 35.46
N LEU A 501 -9.54 -2.97 34.72
CA LEU A 501 -8.92 -1.74 35.20
C LEU A 501 -9.40 -0.54 34.37
N PRO A 502 -9.49 0.66 34.93
CA PRO A 502 -9.35 1.01 36.35
C PRO A 502 -10.49 0.44 37.21
N ILE A 503 -10.24 0.30 38.52
CA ILE A 503 -11.24 -0.20 39.49
C ILE A 503 -12.13 0.93 40.01
N SER A 504 -11.64 2.16 40.01
CA SER A 504 -12.36 3.33 40.57
C SER A 504 -12.08 4.59 39.74
N ALA A 505 -12.96 5.58 39.85
CA ALA A 505 -12.79 6.88 39.20
C ALA A 505 -11.50 7.62 39.61
N PRO A 506 -11.07 7.65 40.88
CA PRO A 506 -9.79 8.24 41.26
C PRO A 506 -8.58 7.53 40.58
N GLN A 507 -8.65 6.20 40.44
CA GLN A 507 -7.61 5.46 39.72
C GLN A 507 -7.61 5.80 38.21
N ALA A 508 -8.80 5.93 37.61
CA ALA A 508 -8.92 6.37 36.22
C ALA A 508 -8.33 7.79 36.02
N GLU A 509 -8.59 8.68 36.96
CA GLU A 509 -7.99 10.01 36.97
C GLU A 509 -6.47 9.95 37.00
N GLN A 510 -5.90 9.16 37.91
CA GLN A 510 -4.44 8.98 38.01
C GLN A 510 -3.85 8.38 36.75
N ILE A 511 -4.53 7.50 36.03
CA ILE A 511 -4.02 6.86 34.82
C ILE A 511 -4.10 7.81 33.60
N PHE A 512 -5.26 8.42 33.38
CA PHE A 512 -5.61 9.08 32.12
C PHE A 512 -5.53 10.62 32.16
N VAL A 513 -5.62 11.24 33.33
CA VAL A 513 -5.43 12.69 33.44
C VAL A 513 -3.95 13.00 33.49
N GLN A 514 -3.50 13.79 32.54
CA GLN A 514 -2.11 14.26 32.52
C GLN A 514 -1.93 15.37 33.55
N GLU A 515 -0.96 15.22 34.42
CA GLU A 515 -0.41 16.39 35.11
C GLU A 515 0.25 17.31 34.06
N PRO A 516 0.04 18.63 34.14
CA PRO A 516 0.75 19.54 33.25
C PRO A 516 2.25 19.25 33.40
N ILE A 517 2.90 18.95 32.28
CA ILE A 517 4.35 18.81 32.24
C ILE A 517 4.88 20.19 32.62
N VAL A 518 5.34 20.35 33.85
CA VAL A 518 6.17 21.47 34.23
C VAL A 518 7.50 21.19 33.53
N ASP A 519 7.63 21.63 32.29
CA ASP A 519 8.92 21.76 31.65
C ASP A 519 9.74 22.71 32.52
N ASN A 520 10.57 22.15 33.35
CA ASN A 520 11.74 22.88 33.90
C ASN A 520 12.68 23.07 32.68
N VAL A 521 12.24 23.87 31.75
CA VAL A 521 13.12 24.51 30.81
C VAL A 521 13.82 25.57 31.61
N ASN A 522 15.03 25.27 32.07
CA ASN A 522 16.02 26.30 32.26
C ASN A 522 16.12 27.02 30.91
N GLU A 523 15.41 28.13 30.81
CA GLU A 523 15.59 29.09 29.73
C GLU A 523 17.00 29.72 29.90
N GLY A 524 17.99 28.95 29.46
CA GLY A 524 19.25 29.50 29.02
C GLY A 524 19.06 29.96 27.58
N GLY A 525 18.32 31.03 27.37
CA GLY A 525 18.35 31.76 26.11
C GLY A 525 19.79 32.18 25.82
N PRO A 526 20.27 32.08 24.58
CA PRO A 526 21.55 32.66 24.22
C PRO A 526 21.44 34.17 24.41
N SER A 527 22.15 34.70 25.40
CA SER A 527 22.39 36.13 25.59
C SER A 527 23.05 36.69 24.33
N GLU A 528 22.35 37.54 23.63
CA GLU A 528 22.94 38.50 22.70
C GLU A 528 23.86 39.45 23.47
N GLU A 529 25.14 39.12 23.49
CA GLU A 529 26.21 40.11 23.68
C GLU A 529 27.49 39.52 23.06
N ALA A 530 27.71 39.83 21.81
CA ALA A 530 29.05 39.79 21.24
C ALA A 530 29.24 41.07 20.40
N ASN A 531 29.90 42.01 20.96
CA ASN A 531 30.50 43.17 20.30
C ASN A 531 31.46 42.72 19.18
N GLY A 532 31.43 43.51 18.13
CA GLY A 532 32.08 43.28 16.88
C GLY A 532 33.60 43.19 16.90
N GLU A 533 34.10 42.54 15.87
CA GLU A 533 35.26 42.95 15.08
C GLU A 533 35.03 42.50 13.63
N GLU A 534 34.94 43.49 12.77
CA GLU A 534 34.93 43.33 11.32
C GLU A 534 36.27 42.73 10.88
N ASN A 535 36.21 41.57 10.21
CA ASN A 535 37.27 41.16 9.31
C ASN A 535 36.69 40.67 7.99
N ALA A 536 37.01 41.38 6.94
CA ALA A 536 36.49 41.24 5.61
C ALA A 536 37.03 39.98 4.92
N GLY A 537 36.19 39.34 4.12
CA GLY A 537 36.56 38.50 2.97
C GLY A 537 36.48 36.98 3.16
N GLY A 538 35.30 36.44 3.10
CA GLY A 538 35.00 35.03 2.89
C GLY A 538 33.53 34.92 2.56
N GLU A 539 33.18 34.34 1.42
CA GLU A 539 31.80 33.98 1.08
C GLU A 539 31.21 33.16 2.25
N PRO A 540 29.98 33.45 2.70
CA PRO A 540 29.37 32.66 3.77
C PRO A 540 29.08 31.26 3.25
N ALA A 541 29.91 30.30 3.65
CA ALA A 541 29.58 28.89 3.53
C ALA A 541 28.23 28.68 4.23
N THR A 542 27.20 28.32 3.48
CA THR A 542 25.89 27.93 4.03
C THR A 542 26.15 26.87 5.11
N PRO A 543 25.68 27.04 6.35
CA PRO A 543 25.90 26.05 7.39
C PRO A 543 25.34 24.70 6.93
N ALA A 544 26.18 23.68 6.96
CA ALA A 544 25.76 22.33 6.69
C ALA A 544 24.63 21.99 7.67
N VAL A 545 23.52 21.51 7.15
CA VAL A 545 22.38 21.11 7.99
C VAL A 545 22.81 19.90 8.80
N ASP A 546 22.80 20.03 10.11
CA ASP A 546 23.19 18.97 11.03
C ASP A 546 22.02 18.00 11.24
N VAL A 547 22.04 16.89 10.47
CA VAL A 547 21.05 15.82 10.54
C VAL A 547 21.09 15.12 11.89
N GLU A 548 22.27 14.97 12.49
CA GLU A 548 22.45 14.35 13.80
C GLU A 548 21.79 15.19 14.90
N ALA A 549 21.94 16.52 14.85
CA ALA A 549 21.24 17.43 15.76
C ALA A 549 19.70 17.37 15.56
N MET A 550 19.22 17.23 14.32
CA MET A 550 17.79 17.03 14.05
C MET A 550 17.27 15.73 14.66
N LEU A 551 17.94 14.61 14.46
CA LEU A 551 17.58 13.32 15.06
C LEU A 551 17.61 13.37 16.58
N ALA A 552 18.64 14.00 17.18
CA ALA A 552 18.76 14.17 18.63
C ALA A 552 17.65 15.05 19.22
N SER A 553 17.06 15.95 18.44
CA SER A 553 15.94 16.81 18.86
C SER A 553 14.58 16.11 18.87
N LEU A 554 14.45 14.95 18.20
CA LEU A 554 13.20 14.20 18.16
C LEU A 554 12.89 13.62 19.54
N LYS A 555 11.74 14.01 20.09
CA LYS A 555 11.25 13.48 21.36
C LYS A 555 10.13 12.49 21.08
N PRO A 556 10.19 11.26 21.61
CA PRO A 556 9.11 10.32 21.49
C PRO A 556 7.82 10.89 22.11
N ARG A 557 6.69 10.61 21.47
CA ARG A 557 5.38 11.01 22.00
C ARG A 557 5.11 10.27 23.29
N ARG A 558 4.86 10.98 24.38
CA ARG A 558 4.65 10.38 25.71
C ARG A 558 3.24 10.56 26.25
N GLN A 559 2.31 10.97 25.42
CA GLN A 559 0.93 11.17 25.83
C GLN A 559 0.26 9.84 26.11
N VAL A 560 -0.45 9.73 27.23
CA VAL A 560 -1.35 8.59 27.50
C VAL A 560 -2.65 8.82 26.78
N GLU A 561 -2.97 7.93 25.87
CA GLU A 561 -4.18 8.01 25.07
C GLU A 561 -5.38 7.44 25.82
N VAL A 562 -6.47 8.21 25.84
CA VAL A 562 -7.70 7.86 26.52
C VAL A 562 -8.43 6.74 25.78
N PRO A 563 -9.14 5.84 26.48
CA PRO A 563 -10.01 4.85 25.86
C PRO A 563 -11.10 5.53 25.02
N ASN A 564 -11.42 4.93 23.89
CA ASN A 564 -12.51 5.36 23.01
C ASN A 564 -13.68 4.36 22.99
N ARG A 565 -13.54 3.24 23.67
CA ARG A 565 -14.59 2.24 23.88
C ARG A 565 -14.56 1.76 25.32
N VAL A 566 -15.71 1.76 25.96
CA VAL A 566 -15.89 1.18 27.30
C VAL A 566 -17.01 0.16 27.26
N ILE A 567 -16.72 -1.07 27.64
CA ILE A 567 -17.67 -2.17 27.68
C ILE A 567 -17.89 -2.53 29.15
N VAL A 568 -19.13 -2.45 29.62
CA VAL A 568 -19.50 -2.82 30.97
C VAL A 568 -20.33 -4.10 30.94
N LEU A 569 -19.79 -5.18 31.56
CA LEU A 569 -20.51 -6.45 31.69
C LEU A 569 -21.33 -6.46 32.96
N GLN A 570 -22.65 -6.41 32.81
CA GLN A 570 -23.58 -6.50 33.92
C GLN A 570 -24.23 -7.89 33.95
N ALA A 571 -24.31 -8.49 35.13
CA ALA A 571 -25.00 -9.75 35.35
C ALA A 571 -25.62 -9.77 36.75
N PRO A 572 -26.76 -10.49 36.95
CA PRO A 572 -27.39 -10.63 38.26
C PRO A 572 -26.41 -11.29 39.25
N ARG A 573 -26.32 -10.73 40.48
CA ARG A 573 -25.43 -11.23 41.54
C ARG A 573 -25.58 -12.72 41.78
N ALA A 574 -26.85 -13.21 41.90
CA ALA A 574 -27.11 -14.63 42.11
C ALA A 574 -26.50 -15.55 41.06
N MET A 575 -26.48 -15.14 39.78
CA MET A 575 -25.89 -15.91 38.72
C MET A 575 -24.36 -15.96 38.86
N LEU A 576 -23.72 -14.84 39.22
CA LEU A 576 -22.29 -14.76 39.40
C LEU A 576 -21.82 -15.52 40.65
N GLU A 577 -22.60 -15.54 41.71
CA GLU A 577 -22.39 -16.35 42.91
C GLU A 577 -22.39 -17.85 42.58
N ILE A 578 -23.35 -18.32 41.79
CA ILE A 578 -23.38 -19.72 41.31
C ILE A 578 -22.14 -20.05 40.53
N ARG A 579 -21.65 -19.15 39.66
CA ARG A 579 -20.40 -19.33 38.91
C ARG A 579 -19.15 -19.33 39.80
N ALA A 580 -19.17 -18.57 40.87
CA ALA A 580 -18.06 -18.56 41.82
C ALA A 580 -18.05 -19.88 42.65
N GLN A 581 -19.23 -20.37 43.07
CA GLN A 581 -19.38 -21.63 43.80
C GLN A 581 -19.06 -22.89 42.98
N ALA A 582 -19.18 -22.79 41.64
CA ALA A 582 -18.83 -23.90 40.75
C ALA A 582 -17.30 -24.11 40.55
N LEU A 583 -16.46 -23.23 41.11
CA LEU A 583 -15.03 -23.38 41.11
C LEU A 583 -14.56 -24.46 42.10
N SER A 584 -13.44 -25.12 41.78
CA SER A 584 -12.73 -25.92 42.78
C SER A 584 -12.14 -25.01 43.86
N GLU A 585 -11.98 -25.52 45.07
CA GLU A 585 -11.50 -24.74 46.22
C GLU A 585 -10.13 -24.08 45.92
N ALA A 586 -9.21 -24.82 45.27
CA ALA A 586 -7.91 -24.33 44.86
C ALA A 586 -7.99 -23.25 43.79
N GLU A 587 -8.97 -23.29 42.88
CA GLU A 587 -9.18 -22.24 41.86
C GLU A 587 -9.88 -21.01 42.46
N ALA A 588 -10.80 -21.21 43.40
CA ALA A 588 -11.48 -20.13 44.11
C ALA A 588 -10.47 -19.32 44.94
N GLU A 589 -9.53 -19.98 45.61
CA GLU A 589 -8.43 -19.32 46.35
C GLU A 589 -7.50 -18.55 45.41
N ARG A 590 -7.00 -19.19 44.33
CA ARG A 590 -6.09 -18.55 43.38
C ARG A 590 -6.70 -17.33 42.67
N SER A 591 -8.00 -17.36 42.40
CA SER A 591 -8.70 -16.30 41.69
C SER A 591 -9.40 -15.31 42.64
N GLU A 592 -9.20 -15.42 43.94
CA GLU A 592 -9.87 -14.62 44.97
C GLU A 592 -11.41 -14.61 44.82
N ASN A 593 -11.97 -15.76 44.48
CA ASN A 593 -13.41 -15.96 44.31
C ASN A 593 -13.99 -16.92 45.35
N THR A 594 -13.37 -17.03 46.52
CA THR A 594 -14.02 -17.64 47.70
C THR A 594 -15.27 -16.86 48.01
N GLN A 595 -16.25 -17.46 48.64
CA GLN A 595 -17.55 -16.85 48.86
C GLN A 595 -17.45 -15.47 49.54
N GLU A 596 -16.58 -15.30 50.52
CA GLU A 596 -16.37 -14.04 51.21
C GLU A 596 -15.64 -13.00 50.34
N ALA A 597 -14.58 -13.43 49.64
CA ALA A 597 -13.80 -12.58 48.76
C ALA A 597 -14.64 -12.12 47.57
N PHE A 598 -15.46 -13.00 46.99
CA PHE A 598 -16.36 -12.66 45.90
C PHE A 598 -17.39 -11.61 46.35
N ALA A 599 -18.06 -11.81 47.50
CA ALA A 599 -19.07 -10.85 48.01
C ALA A 599 -18.45 -9.46 48.21
N ARG A 600 -17.28 -9.36 48.86
CA ARG A 600 -16.54 -8.12 49.05
C ARG A 600 -16.24 -7.41 47.73
N ARG A 601 -15.65 -8.15 46.76
CA ARG A 601 -15.27 -7.59 45.43
C ARG A 601 -16.51 -7.19 44.61
N PHE A 602 -17.62 -7.88 44.79
CA PHE A 602 -18.88 -7.52 44.13
C PHE A 602 -19.44 -6.22 44.70
N ASP A 603 -19.47 -6.10 46.03
CA ASP A 603 -19.97 -4.89 46.72
C ASP A 603 -19.08 -3.67 46.42
N GLU A 604 -17.73 -3.85 46.32
CA GLU A 604 -16.80 -2.83 45.91
C GLU A 604 -17.06 -2.39 44.44
N PHE A 605 -17.31 -3.33 43.54
CA PHE A 605 -17.65 -3.03 42.16
C PHE A 605 -18.94 -2.26 42.05
N GLU A 606 -19.99 -2.71 42.71
CA GLU A 606 -21.32 -2.05 42.72
C GLU A 606 -21.23 -0.61 43.26
N GLY A 607 -20.39 -0.37 44.27
CA GLY A 607 -20.18 0.97 44.84
C GLY A 607 -19.33 1.92 43.99
N THR A 608 -18.55 1.41 43.01
CA THR A 608 -17.60 2.23 42.24
C THR A 608 -17.95 2.39 40.77
N ILE A 609 -18.79 1.48 40.22
CA ILE A 609 -19.04 1.45 38.78
C ILE A 609 -19.71 2.70 38.23
N GLU A 610 -20.71 3.22 38.92
CA GLU A 610 -21.47 4.43 38.51
C GLU A 610 -20.56 5.66 38.39
N ALA A 611 -19.66 5.86 39.35
CA ALA A 611 -18.68 6.95 39.32
C ALA A 611 -17.64 6.76 38.20
N LEU A 612 -17.27 5.51 37.89
CA LEU A 612 -16.35 5.18 36.86
C LEU A 612 -16.92 5.38 35.45
N GLU A 613 -18.17 4.96 35.23
CA GLU A 613 -18.92 5.25 33.99
C GLU A 613 -19.06 6.77 33.77
N ALA A 614 -19.46 7.51 34.79
CA ALA A 614 -19.57 8.97 34.74
C ALA A 614 -18.20 9.65 34.44
N PHE A 615 -17.07 9.05 34.82
CA PHE A 615 -15.75 9.56 34.48
C PHE A 615 -15.49 9.50 32.97
N PHE A 616 -15.86 8.40 32.31
CA PHE A 616 -15.65 8.24 30.86
C PHE A 616 -16.68 9.04 30.02
N GLU A 617 -17.85 9.34 30.52
CA GLU A 617 -18.87 10.16 29.85
C GLU A 617 -18.57 11.67 29.90
N LYS A 618 -17.72 12.14 30.81
CA LYS A 618 -17.43 13.57 30.98
C LYS A 618 -16.59 14.09 29.82
N PRO A 619 -17.00 15.20 29.16
CA PRO A 619 -16.14 15.88 28.20
C PRO A 619 -14.93 16.45 28.94
N ARG A 620 -13.73 16.18 28.46
CA ARG A 620 -12.47 16.62 29.08
C ARG A 620 -12.15 18.06 28.72
N ALA A 621 -11.81 18.87 29.71
CA ALA A 621 -11.56 20.31 29.59
C ALA A 621 -10.20 20.66 28.90
N HIS A 622 -9.34 19.71 28.58
CA HIS A 622 -7.98 19.97 28.09
C HIS A 622 -7.54 19.08 26.92
N VAL A 623 -8.42 18.50 26.15
CA VAL A 623 -8.08 17.86 24.88
C VAL A 623 -8.69 18.69 23.76
N ASP A 624 -7.84 19.05 22.83
CA ASP A 624 -8.14 19.87 21.66
C ASP A 624 -9.53 19.57 21.08
N VAL A 625 -10.33 20.60 20.89
CA VAL A 625 -11.77 20.55 20.58
C VAL A 625 -12.11 19.82 19.29
N THR A 626 -11.13 19.39 18.50
CA THR A 626 -11.29 18.59 17.29
C THR A 626 -11.52 17.10 17.55
N ALA A 627 -11.32 16.61 18.76
CA ALA A 627 -11.54 15.22 19.17
C ALA A 627 -12.81 15.06 20.03
N VAL A 628 -13.82 15.85 19.78
CA VAL A 628 -15.10 15.75 20.47
C VAL A 628 -15.91 14.59 19.94
N ASN A 629 -15.66 13.42 20.51
CA ASN A 629 -16.65 12.38 20.52
C ASN A 629 -16.48 11.66 21.84
N GLY A 630 -17.44 11.87 22.74
CA GLY A 630 -17.47 11.24 24.04
C GLY A 630 -17.22 9.74 23.94
N VAL A 631 -16.58 9.19 24.95
CA VAL A 631 -16.42 7.75 25.07
C VAL A 631 -17.80 7.12 25.10
N GLU A 632 -18.10 6.26 24.13
CA GLU A 632 -19.37 5.53 24.14
C GLU A 632 -19.26 4.37 25.11
N VAL A 633 -20.17 4.34 26.09
CA VAL A 633 -20.28 3.26 27.06
C VAL A 633 -21.38 2.31 26.60
N LEU A 634 -21.01 1.05 26.39
CA LEU A 634 -21.93 -0.01 26.05
C LEU A 634 -22.26 -0.83 27.31
N GLU A 635 -23.47 -0.70 27.80
CA GLU A 635 -24.01 -1.56 28.86
C GLU A 635 -24.59 -2.83 28.23
N LEU A 636 -23.93 -3.95 28.44
CA LEU A 636 -24.45 -5.27 28.07
C LEU A 636 -25.14 -5.88 29.29
N THR A 637 -26.46 -5.73 29.39
CA THR A 637 -27.21 -6.43 30.39
C THR A 637 -27.36 -7.89 29.99
N LEU A 638 -26.65 -8.74 30.72
CA LEU A 638 -26.76 -10.20 30.54
C LEU A 638 -28.06 -10.66 31.20
N ARG A 639 -29.20 -10.43 30.55
CA ARG A 639 -30.46 -11.00 30.96
C ARG A 639 -30.62 -12.34 30.29
N ASP A 640 -30.28 -13.40 30.97
CA ASP A 640 -30.57 -14.73 30.45
C ASP A 640 -31.11 -15.66 31.52
N GLU A 641 -32.34 -16.12 31.28
CA GLU A 641 -32.99 -17.20 32.04
C GLU A 641 -32.36 -18.57 31.69
N HIS A 642 -31.53 -18.64 30.62
CA HIS A 642 -30.93 -19.85 30.08
C HIS A 642 -29.41 -19.69 29.98
N GLY A 643 -28.74 -19.73 31.09
CA GLY A 643 -27.30 -19.86 31.25
C GLY A 643 -26.42 -19.76 29.98
N TYR A 644 -25.53 -18.84 29.99
CA TYR A 644 -24.38 -18.65 29.09
C TYR A 644 -23.94 -19.91 28.37
N ARG A 645 -24.46 -20.24 27.23
CA ARG A 645 -24.01 -21.40 26.46
C ARG A 645 -23.58 -21.07 25.04
N ASP A 646 -23.72 -19.83 24.61
CA ASP A 646 -23.39 -19.49 23.23
C ASP A 646 -22.53 -18.23 23.18
N GLU A 647 -21.20 -18.44 23.04
CA GLU A 647 -20.24 -17.36 22.79
C GLU A 647 -20.59 -16.54 21.53
N SER A 648 -21.38 -17.12 20.62
CA SER A 648 -21.81 -16.48 19.40
C SER A 648 -22.83 -15.37 19.61
N SER A 649 -23.63 -15.41 20.69
CA SER A 649 -24.68 -14.42 20.95
C SER A 649 -24.14 -13.05 21.36
N PHE A 650 -22.94 -12.99 21.96
CA PHE A 650 -22.30 -11.71 22.35
C PHE A 650 -21.48 -11.07 21.25
N ALA A 651 -20.91 -11.89 20.38
CA ALA A 651 -20.01 -11.41 19.33
C ALA A 651 -20.65 -10.33 18.46
N THR A 652 -21.90 -10.51 18.09
CA THR A 652 -22.57 -9.62 17.14
C THR A 652 -22.87 -8.21 17.70
N PRO A 653 -23.46 -8.03 18.91
CA PRO A 653 -23.67 -6.72 19.48
C PRO A 653 -22.38 -5.97 19.79
N ILE A 654 -21.38 -6.66 20.35
CA ILE A 654 -20.09 -6.08 20.69
C ILE A 654 -19.34 -5.69 19.44
N GLN A 655 -19.26 -6.55 18.43
CA GLN A 655 -18.63 -6.21 17.13
C GLN A 655 -19.34 -5.02 16.48
N ARG A 656 -20.65 -4.98 16.55
CA ARG A 656 -21.42 -3.86 16.05
C ARG A 656 -21.05 -2.56 16.76
N TYR A 657 -20.92 -2.58 18.08
CA TYR A 657 -20.46 -1.44 18.87
C TYR A 657 -19.02 -1.04 18.51
N MET A 658 -18.11 -2.01 18.34
CA MET A 658 -16.72 -1.75 18.00
C MET A 658 -16.55 -1.18 16.59
N GLU A 659 -17.35 -1.61 15.63
CA GLU A 659 -17.18 -1.35 14.20
C GLU A 659 -18.25 -0.38 13.61
N GLN A 660 -19.39 -0.16 14.25
CA GLN A 660 -20.48 0.66 13.72
C GLN A 660 -20.60 2.04 14.40
N GLY A 661 -21.25 2.95 13.71
CA GLY A 661 -21.45 4.32 14.19
C GLY A 661 -20.51 5.35 13.56
N GLY A 662 -19.92 5.05 12.40
CA GLY A 662 -18.99 5.95 11.69
C GLY A 662 -17.59 6.02 12.31
N ARG A 663 -17.29 5.12 13.26
CA ARG A 663 -16.03 5.07 14.00
C ARG A 663 -15.39 3.69 14.00
N ALA A 664 -15.50 2.96 12.88
CA ALA A 664 -14.79 1.69 12.72
C ALA A 664 -13.31 1.87 12.96
N PRO A 665 -12.65 0.93 13.68
CA PRO A 665 -11.20 0.99 13.83
C PRO A 665 -10.53 0.92 12.47
N ARG A 666 -9.46 1.68 12.30
CA ARG A 666 -8.67 1.71 11.07
C ARG A 666 -7.20 1.83 11.41
N ASN A 667 -6.48 0.74 11.27
CA ASN A 667 -5.07 0.63 11.66
C ASN A 667 -4.28 -0.31 10.75
N PHE A 668 -4.63 -0.41 9.47
CA PHE A 668 -4.14 -1.35 8.47
C PHE A 668 -4.57 -2.81 8.66
N HIS A 669 -5.00 -3.20 9.84
CA HIS A 669 -5.60 -4.51 10.03
C HIS A 669 -7.07 -4.48 9.58
N PRO A 670 -7.51 -5.47 8.81
CA PRO A 670 -8.90 -5.55 8.41
C PRO A 670 -9.80 -5.81 9.63
N THR A 671 -10.94 -5.18 9.66
CA THR A 671 -11.97 -5.46 10.67
C THR A 671 -12.60 -6.83 10.42
N GLN A 672 -13.25 -7.39 11.43
CA GLN A 672 -13.95 -8.68 11.29
C GLN A 672 -15.08 -8.63 10.24
N ALA A 673 -15.68 -7.47 10.03
CA ALA A 673 -16.66 -7.25 8.97
C ALA A 673 -16.01 -7.29 7.58
N GLU A 674 -14.88 -6.64 7.42
CA GLU A 674 -14.10 -6.65 6.17
C GLU A 674 -13.54 -8.04 5.86
N LEU A 675 -13.04 -8.78 6.85
CA LEU A 675 -12.58 -10.15 6.66
C LEU A 675 -13.71 -11.08 6.17
N ARG A 676 -14.91 -10.95 6.72
CA ARG A 676 -16.09 -11.70 6.26
C ARG A 676 -16.45 -11.33 4.82
N GLU A 677 -16.41 -10.05 4.50
CA GLU A 677 -16.70 -9.60 3.13
C GLU A 677 -15.62 -10.07 2.15
N GLN A 678 -14.34 -10.00 2.52
CA GLN A 678 -13.23 -10.54 1.72
C GLN A 678 -13.39 -12.04 1.48
N HIS A 679 -13.73 -12.80 2.54
CA HIS A 679 -14.00 -14.24 2.41
C HIS A 679 -15.17 -14.50 1.47
N ARG A 680 -16.27 -13.75 1.60
CA ARG A 680 -17.43 -13.85 0.71
C ARG A 680 -17.08 -13.55 -0.76
N VAL A 681 -16.27 -12.48 -0.97
CA VAL A 681 -15.81 -12.12 -2.32
C VAL A 681 -14.88 -13.18 -2.88
N ALA A 682 -13.96 -13.71 -2.06
CA ALA A 682 -13.05 -14.79 -2.46
C ALA A 682 -13.83 -16.08 -2.83
N GLU A 683 -14.84 -16.44 -2.05
CA GLU A 683 -15.71 -17.58 -2.38
C GLU A 683 -16.46 -17.36 -3.70
N MET A 684 -16.98 -16.15 -3.94
CA MET A 684 -17.65 -15.84 -5.21
C MET A 684 -16.67 -15.93 -6.38
N GLN A 685 -15.46 -15.36 -6.24
CA GLN A 685 -14.41 -15.43 -7.27
C GLN A 685 -13.96 -16.86 -7.54
N ALA A 686 -13.78 -17.66 -6.49
CA ALA A 686 -13.45 -19.08 -6.63
C ALA A 686 -14.55 -19.85 -7.40
N ARG A 687 -15.81 -19.59 -7.08
CA ARG A 687 -16.96 -20.19 -7.78
C ARG A 687 -17.05 -19.75 -9.24
N GLU A 688 -16.80 -18.47 -9.52
CA GLU A 688 -16.74 -17.98 -10.91
C GLU A 688 -15.55 -18.58 -11.69
N ALA A 689 -14.40 -18.73 -11.03
CA ALA A 689 -13.23 -19.38 -11.63
C ALA A 689 -13.51 -20.86 -11.94
N GLU A 690 -14.21 -21.57 -11.05
CA GLU A 690 -14.64 -22.96 -11.27
C GLU A 690 -15.60 -23.06 -12.45
N ILE A 691 -16.59 -22.17 -12.53
CA ILE A 691 -17.53 -22.11 -13.67
C ILE A 691 -16.78 -21.83 -14.98
N ARG A 692 -15.83 -20.90 -15.01
CA ARG A 692 -15.02 -20.61 -16.20
C ARG A 692 -14.13 -21.79 -16.57
N ALA A 693 -13.51 -22.46 -15.60
CA ALA A 693 -12.72 -23.66 -15.85
C ALA A 693 -13.57 -24.77 -16.45
N ALA A 694 -14.78 -25.01 -15.90
CA ALA A 694 -15.71 -25.99 -16.43
C ALA A 694 -16.20 -25.63 -17.85
N GLN A 695 -16.38 -24.34 -18.17
CA GLN A 695 -16.71 -23.89 -19.52
C GLN A 695 -15.56 -24.14 -20.49
N LEU A 696 -14.34 -23.81 -20.14
CA LEU A 696 -13.14 -24.04 -20.93
C LEU A 696 -12.94 -25.54 -21.21
N THR A 697 -13.14 -26.39 -20.20
CA THR A 697 -13.05 -27.85 -20.38
C THR A 697 -14.10 -28.34 -21.37
N ARG A 698 -15.35 -27.88 -21.25
CA ARG A 698 -16.43 -28.25 -22.21
C ARG A 698 -16.13 -27.76 -23.63
N GLU A 699 -15.57 -26.55 -23.78
CA GLU A 699 -15.17 -26.05 -25.10
C GLU A 699 -14.00 -26.84 -25.69
N GLN A 700 -13.04 -27.27 -24.87
CA GLN A 700 -11.95 -28.14 -25.29
C GLN A 700 -12.47 -29.52 -25.69
N ASP A 701 -13.32 -30.14 -24.87
CA ASP A 701 -13.95 -31.43 -25.19
C ASP A 701 -14.73 -31.33 -26.51
N ALA A 702 -15.52 -30.28 -26.72
CA ALA A 702 -16.27 -30.06 -27.95
C ALA A 702 -15.36 -29.86 -29.17
N GLN A 703 -14.21 -29.15 -29.00
CA GLN A 703 -13.22 -29.00 -30.08
C GLN A 703 -12.53 -30.33 -30.40
N ASP A 704 -12.19 -31.11 -29.38
CA ASP A 704 -11.58 -32.44 -29.57
C ASP A 704 -12.55 -33.43 -30.24
N GLU A 705 -13.82 -33.41 -29.82
CA GLU A 705 -14.87 -34.22 -30.51
C GLU A 705 -15.05 -33.79 -31.97
N ALA A 706 -15.09 -32.47 -32.25
CA ALA A 706 -15.18 -31.95 -33.60
C ALA A 706 -13.96 -32.33 -34.45
N ALA A 707 -12.76 -32.28 -33.86
CA ALA A 707 -11.53 -32.70 -34.53
C ALA A 707 -11.51 -34.22 -34.82
N GLN A 708 -12.00 -35.03 -33.88
CA GLN A 708 -12.17 -36.48 -34.10
C GLN A 708 -13.18 -36.77 -35.20
N GLN A 709 -14.33 -36.12 -35.21
CA GLN A 709 -15.34 -36.26 -36.28
C GLN A 709 -14.77 -35.85 -37.63
N GLN A 710 -13.99 -34.77 -37.71
CA GLN A 710 -13.33 -34.39 -38.96
C GLN A 710 -12.30 -35.43 -39.43
N LYS A 711 -11.54 -36.02 -38.53
CA LYS A 711 -10.61 -37.10 -38.86
C LYS A 711 -11.33 -38.30 -39.42
N LEU A 712 -12.39 -38.76 -38.74
CA LEU A 712 -13.23 -39.84 -39.18
C LEU A 712 -13.89 -39.55 -40.54
N ALA A 713 -14.38 -38.35 -40.76
CA ALA A 713 -14.94 -37.92 -42.04
C ALA A 713 -13.89 -37.97 -43.17
N ARG A 714 -12.68 -37.49 -42.92
CA ARG A 714 -11.55 -37.56 -43.89
C ARG A 714 -11.13 -38.98 -44.19
N GLU A 715 -11.10 -39.87 -43.19
CA GLU A 715 -10.81 -41.30 -43.41
C GLU A 715 -11.92 -42.00 -44.23
N ARG A 716 -13.19 -41.71 -43.94
CA ARG A 716 -14.31 -42.22 -44.76
C ARG A 716 -14.24 -41.75 -46.19
N ALA A 717 -14.02 -40.46 -46.41
CA ALA A 717 -13.86 -39.90 -47.76
C ALA A 717 -12.68 -40.54 -48.51
N ARG A 718 -11.56 -40.81 -47.82
CA ARG A 718 -10.40 -41.48 -48.39
C ARG A 718 -10.70 -42.94 -48.74
N LEU A 719 -11.43 -43.66 -47.88
CA LEU A 719 -11.85 -45.04 -48.17
C LEU A 719 -12.83 -45.10 -49.32
N GLU A 720 -13.80 -44.18 -49.41
CA GLU A 720 -14.73 -44.08 -50.54
C GLU A 720 -14.00 -43.81 -51.87
N LEU A 721 -12.97 -42.93 -51.83
CA LEU A 721 -12.17 -42.63 -53.02
C LEU A 721 -11.35 -43.84 -53.45
N LEU A 722 -10.73 -44.57 -52.53
CA LEU A 722 -10.03 -45.81 -52.81
C LEU A 722 -10.97 -46.87 -53.38
N HIS A 723 -12.16 -47.02 -52.79
CA HIS A 723 -13.18 -47.99 -53.29
C HIS A 723 -13.65 -47.61 -54.67
N ARG A 724 -13.79 -46.33 -54.99
CA ARG A 724 -14.12 -45.86 -56.37
C ARG A 724 -12.96 -46.13 -57.32
N GLU A 725 -11.73 -45.86 -56.94
CA GLU A 725 -10.56 -46.22 -57.77
C GLU A 725 -10.41 -47.71 -58.01
N GLU A 726 -10.66 -48.54 -56.97
CA GLU A 726 -10.69 -50.00 -57.11
C GLU A 726 -11.80 -50.48 -58.06
N THR A 727 -13.01 -49.92 -57.95
CA THR A 727 -14.11 -50.27 -58.84
C THR A 727 -13.86 -49.85 -60.29
N GLU A 728 -13.30 -48.65 -60.52
CA GLU A 728 -12.90 -48.21 -61.88
C GLU A 728 -11.78 -49.09 -62.47
N LEU A 729 -10.81 -49.53 -61.62
CA LEU A 729 -9.74 -50.41 -62.03
C LEU A 729 -10.25 -51.79 -62.36
N LEU A 730 -11.23 -52.33 -61.60
CA LEU A 730 -11.89 -53.58 -61.89
C LEU A 730 -12.74 -53.51 -63.19
N GLU A 731 -13.48 -52.38 -63.37
CA GLU A 731 -14.21 -52.16 -64.62
C GLU A 731 -13.30 -52.04 -65.82
N THR A 732 -12.19 -51.34 -65.77
CA THR A 732 -11.24 -51.23 -66.85
C THR A 732 -10.54 -52.52 -67.17
N ARG A 733 -10.29 -53.42 -66.23
CA ARG A 733 -9.76 -54.76 -66.43
C ARG A 733 -10.80 -55.72 -66.95
N ALA A 734 -12.05 -55.56 -66.53
CA ALA A 734 -13.13 -56.38 -66.96
C ALA A 734 -13.67 -56.08 -68.39
N LYS A 735 -13.50 -54.82 -68.87
CA LYS A 735 -13.91 -54.40 -70.22
C LYS A 735 -13.37 -55.27 -71.33
N PRO A 736 -12.07 -55.54 -71.47
CA PRO A 736 -11.56 -56.40 -72.58
C PRO A 736 -12.08 -57.80 -72.47
N LEU A 737 -12.22 -58.38 -71.28
CA LEU A 737 -12.75 -59.67 -71.05
C LEU A 737 -14.24 -59.74 -71.39
N ARG A 738 -15.03 -58.76 -71.00
CA ARG A 738 -16.47 -58.62 -71.31
C ARG A 738 -16.67 -58.41 -72.79
N THR A 739 -15.88 -57.57 -73.44
CA THR A 739 -15.93 -57.38 -74.89
C THR A 739 -15.59 -58.69 -75.64
N TYR A 740 -14.54 -59.41 -75.24
CA TYR A 740 -14.20 -60.74 -75.80
C TYR A 740 -15.34 -61.73 -75.64
N LEU A 741 -15.94 -61.84 -74.47
CA LEU A 741 -17.05 -62.72 -74.23
C LEU A 741 -18.31 -62.37 -75.07
N MET A 742 -18.61 -61.05 -75.19
CA MET A 742 -19.74 -60.54 -75.98
C MET A 742 -19.58 -60.78 -77.49
N ASP A 743 -18.35 -60.53 -78.00
CA ASP A 743 -18.09 -60.55 -79.41
C ASP A 743 -17.79 -61.98 -79.94
N THR A 744 -17.19 -62.84 -79.12
CA THR A 744 -16.72 -64.15 -79.58
C THR A 744 -17.51 -65.34 -79.03
N VAL A 745 -17.84 -65.29 -77.73
CA VAL A 745 -18.46 -66.47 -77.09
C VAL A 745 -20.00 -66.39 -77.07
N LEU A 746 -20.52 -65.21 -76.74
CA LEU A 746 -21.95 -65.05 -76.54
C LEU A 746 -22.76 -65.28 -77.79
N PRO A 747 -22.36 -64.85 -79.01
CA PRO A 747 -23.08 -65.20 -80.28
C PRO A 747 -23.16 -66.66 -80.51
N ALA A 748 -22.05 -67.38 -80.41
CA ALA A 748 -22.02 -68.84 -80.61
C ALA A 748 -22.82 -69.61 -79.55
N LEU A 749 -22.71 -69.14 -78.27
CA LEU A 749 -23.43 -69.72 -77.16
C LEU A 749 -24.94 -69.47 -77.31
N THR A 750 -25.35 -68.25 -77.68
CA THR A 750 -26.77 -67.92 -77.91
C THR A 750 -27.38 -68.74 -79.07
N GLU A 751 -26.67 -68.91 -80.17
CA GLU A 751 -27.06 -69.70 -81.29
C GLU A 751 -27.18 -71.19 -80.91
N GLY A 752 -26.19 -71.69 -80.11
CA GLY A 752 -26.25 -73.06 -79.57
C GLY A 752 -27.42 -73.29 -78.61
N MET A 753 -27.70 -72.35 -77.72
CA MET A 753 -28.83 -72.40 -76.82
C MET A 753 -30.17 -72.37 -77.57
N LEU A 754 -30.30 -71.56 -78.61
CA LEU A 754 -31.48 -71.56 -79.48
C LEU A 754 -31.68 -72.88 -80.22
N GLU A 755 -30.59 -73.52 -80.64
CA GLU A 755 -30.64 -74.80 -81.31
C GLU A 755 -31.03 -75.92 -80.33
N VAL A 756 -30.50 -75.92 -79.12
CA VAL A 756 -30.89 -76.83 -78.05
C VAL A 756 -32.39 -76.72 -77.72
N VAL A 757 -32.93 -75.51 -77.69
CA VAL A 757 -34.37 -75.29 -77.46
C VAL A 757 -35.22 -75.80 -78.61
N LYS A 758 -34.74 -75.71 -79.88
CA LYS A 758 -35.45 -76.22 -81.03
C LYS A 758 -35.46 -77.75 -81.10
N VAL A 759 -34.30 -78.37 -80.81
CA VAL A 759 -34.15 -79.84 -80.98
C VAL A 759 -34.57 -80.60 -79.73
N GLN A 760 -34.53 -79.95 -78.55
CA GLN A 760 -34.88 -80.62 -77.27
C GLN A 760 -34.19 -81.98 -77.08
N PRO A 761 -32.84 -82.03 -77.10
CA PRO A 761 -32.13 -83.29 -76.95
C PRO A 761 -32.26 -83.84 -75.52
N THR A 762 -32.02 -85.16 -75.38
CA THR A 762 -32.10 -85.88 -74.12
C THR A 762 -31.02 -85.41 -73.11
N ASP A 763 -29.88 -84.97 -73.60
CA ASP A 763 -28.86 -84.26 -72.80
C ASP A 763 -28.55 -82.89 -73.44
N PRO A 764 -29.14 -81.82 -72.89
CA PRO A 764 -28.97 -80.44 -73.41
C PRO A 764 -27.56 -79.88 -73.28
N ILE A 765 -26.82 -80.32 -72.22
CA ILE A 765 -25.47 -79.80 -71.95
C ILE A 765 -24.48 -80.43 -72.95
N ASP A 766 -24.55 -81.70 -73.10
CA ASP A 766 -23.67 -82.40 -74.03
C ASP A 766 -23.94 -81.99 -75.49
N TYR A 767 -25.19 -81.84 -75.86
CA TYR A 767 -25.58 -81.36 -77.19
C TYR A 767 -25.05 -79.89 -77.41
N LEU A 768 -25.16 -79.03 -76.42
CA LEU A 768 -24.64 -77.71 -76.54
C LEU A 768 -23.09 -77.67 -76.63
N ALA A 769 -22.44 -78.57 -75.92
CA ALA A 769 -21.00 -78.72 -76.01
C ALA A 769 -20.54 -79.19 -77.41
N GLU A 770 -21.27 -80.23 -77.98
CA GLU A 770 -20.99 -80.63 -79.32
C GLU A 770 -21.31 -79.61 -80.41
N PHE A 771 -22.36 -78.80 -80.17
CA PHE A 771 -22.71 -77.70 -81.08
C PHE A 771 -21.62 -76.64 -81.05
N LEU A 772 -21.18 -76.22 -79.88
CA LEU A 772 -20.11 -75.24 -79.69
C LEU A 772 -18.80 -75.74 -80.28
N PHE A 773 -18.48 -77.01 -80.13
CA PHE A 773 -17.27 -77.61 -80.73
C PHE A 773 -17.35 -77.61 -82.25
N ARG A 774 -18.47 -77.96 -82.86
CA ARG A 774 -18.72 -77.90 -84.33
C ARG A 774 -18.63 -76.49 -84.85
N LYS A 775 -19.25 -75.55 -84.16
CA LYS A 775 -19.25 -74.12 -84.48
C LYS A 775 -17.85 -73.53 -84.38
N GLY A 776 -17.07 -73.96 -83.37
CA GLY A 776 -15.64 -73.59 -83.22
C GLY A 776 -14.82 -74.08 -84.42
N GLN A 777 -15.05 -75.30 -84.89
CA GLN A 777 -14.37 -75.80 -86.06
C GLN A 777 -14.78 -75.08 -87.36
N GLU A 778 -16.07 -74.72 -87.51
CA GLU A 778 -16.53 -73.84 -88.60
C GLU A 778 -15.88 -72.43 -88.58
N LEU A 779 -15.83 -71.86 -87.42
CA LEU A 779 -15.15 -70.56 -87.25
C LEU A 779 -13.63 -70.63 -87.54
N GLU A 780 -12.96 -71.70 -87.11
CA GLU A 780 -11.55 -71.93 -87.44
C GLU A 780 -11.35 -72.20 -88.92
N ALA A 781 -12.26 -72.89 -89.59
CA ALA A 781 -12.20 -73.10 -91.04
C ALA A 781 -12.38 -71.78 -91.81
N ASN A 782 -13.37 -70.96 -91.40
CA ASN A 782 -13.62 -69.67 -92.01
C ASN A 782 -12.43 -68.65 -91.76
N ILE A 783 -11.77 -68.75 -90.64
CA ILE A 783 -10.55 -67.92 -90.35
C ILE A 783 -9.36 -68.37 -91.17
N LYS A 784 -9.29 -69.66 -91.57
CA LYS A 784 -8.25 -70.20 -92.49
C LYS A 784 -8.49 -69.91 -93.94
N GLU A 785 -9.77 -69.63 -94.34
CA GLU A 785 -10.16 -69.22 -95.70
C GLU A 785 -10.15 -67.69 -95.93
N ALA A 786 -10.16 -66.86 -94.85
CA ALA A 786 -10.03 -65.42 -94.89
C ALA A 786 -8.57 -65.02 -94.68
#